data_9c4e78ff017d62483c79bafccdacfd2f
#
_entry.id   9c4e78ff017d62483c79bafccdacfd2f
#
_cell.length_a   1.000
_cell.length_b   1.000
_cell.length_c   1.000
_cell.angle_alpha   90.00
_cell.angle_beta   90.00
_cell.angle_gamma   90.00
#
_symmetry.space_group_name_H-M   'P 1'
#
loop_
_entity.id
_entity.type
_entity.pdbx_description
1 polymer ?
#
loop_
_entity_poly.entity_id
_entity_poly.type
_entity_poly.pdbx_seq_one_letter_code
_entity_poly.pdbx_strand_id
1 'polypeptide(L)'
;MTWPSFFCIGLSPPTTTWNESTDCCLWDGVECDDEGQGHVVGLHLGCSLLQGTLHPNNTLFTLSHLQTLNLSYNYMDGSPFSPQFGMLTDLRVLDLSRSFFQGNVPLQISHLTNLVSLHLSYNDGLSFSNMVMNQLVHNLTNLKDLGLAYTNLSDITPSSNFMNFSLSLESLDLSASMLSGYFPDYILSLKNFHVLKLYHNPELNGHLPKSNWSKSLQVLDLSQTHFSGGIPNSISEAKVLSYLDLSDCNFNGEIPNFETHSNPLIMGQLVPNCVLNLTQTPSSSTSFTNDVCSDIPFPNLVYLSLEQNSFIDAIPSWIFSLPNLKSLDLGNNNFFGFMKDFQSNSLEFLDFSYNNLQGEISESIYRQLNLTYLGLEYNNLSGVLNLDMLLRITRLHDLFVSNNSQLSILSTNVSSSNLTSIRMASLNLEKVPHFLKYHKKLEFLDLSNNQIVGKVPEWFSEMSGLNKLDLSHNFLSTGIEVLHAMPNLMGVDLSFNLFNKLPVPILLPSTMEMLIVSNNEISGNIHSSICQATNLNYLDLSYNSFSGELPSCLSNMTNLQTLVLKSNNFVGPIPMPTPSISFYIASENQFIGEIPRSICLSIYLRILSISNNRMSGTIPPCLASITSLTVLDLKNNNFSGTIPTFFSTECQLSRLDLNNNQIEGELPQSLLNCEYLQVLDLGKNKITGYFPSRLKPALYLQVIILRSNQFYGHINDTFHKDSFSNLRIIDLSHNNFDGPLPSNFIKNMRAIREVENRRSISFQEPEIRIYYRDSIVISSKGTEQKFERILLILKTIDLSSNDFSGEIPEEIGMLRSLIGLNLSHNKLTGRIPTSIGNLNNLEWLDLSSNQLLGSIPPQLVALTFLSCLNLSQNQLSGPIPEGKQFDTFESSSYLGNLGLCGNPLPKCEHPNDHKSQVLHEEEEGESCGKGTWVKAVFIGYGCGIIFGVFVGYVVFECGKPVWIVAIVEGKRSQKIQTSKSSRGYRKRNK
;
A
#
# COMPACT_ATOMS: atom_id res chain seq x y z
N MET A 1 18.37 -26.40 1.09
CA MET A 1 19.71 -25.86 0.80
C MET A 1 20.32 -25.33 2.08
N THR A 2 21.34 -25.87 2.50
CA THR A 2 22.34 -25.76 3.58
C THR A 2 22.46 -24.41 4.32
N TRP A 3 21.56 -24.12 5.24
CA TRP A 3 21.59 -22.92 6.11
C TRP A 3 22.34 -23.09 7.46
N PRO A 4 22.66 -24.30 7.97
CA PRO A 4 23.40 -24.41 9.25
C PRO A 4 24.86 -23.95 9.16
N SER A 5 25.46 -23.95 7.96
CA SER A 5 26.90 -23.68 7.78
C SER A 5 27.32 -22.22 8.00
N PHE A 6 26.39 -21.24 8.04
CA PHE A 6 26.78 -19.83 8.13
C PHE A 6 27.15 -19.38 9.55
N PHE A 7 26.54 -19.96 10.60
CA PHE A 7 26.78 -19.57 11.99
C PHE A 7 27.89 -20.39 12.70
N CYS A 8 28.22 -21.56 12.14
CA CYS A 8 29.25 -22.45 12.70
C CYS A 8 30.55 -22.42 11.89
N ILE A 9 30.77 -21.40 11.06
CA ILE A 9 31.96 -21.29 10.20
C ILE A 9 33.22 -21.16 11.06
N GLY A 10 34.13 -22.11 10.89
CA GLY A 10 35.43 -22.10 11.56
C GLY A 10 35.50 -22.84 12.90
N LEU A 11 34.39 -23.46 13.35
CA LEU A 11 34.41 -24.36 14.50
C LEU A 11 34.54 -25.81 14.03
N SER A 12 35.53 -26.55 14.55
CA SER A 12 35.58 -28.02 14.38
C SER A 12 34.54 -28.65 15.32
N PRO A 13 33.69 -29.59 14.83
CA PRO A 13 32.70 -30.25 15.69
C PRO A 13 33.37 -30.95 16.87
N PRO A 14 32.88 -30.79 18.11
CA PRO A 14 33.43 -31.46 19.28
C PRO A 14 33.59 -33.00 19.10
N THR A 15 32.61 -33.58 18.41
CA THR A 15 32.60 -35.05 18.14
C THR A 15 33.77 -35.57 17.31
N THR A 16 34.57 -34.72 16.70
CA THR A 16 35.76 -35.14 15.92
C THR A 16 36.90 -35.63 16.79
N THR A 17 36.89 -35.30 18.09
CA THR A 17 37.92 -35.75 19.06
C THR A 17 37.53 -37.04 19.79
N TRP A 18 36.24 -37.50 19.63
CA TRP A 18 35.73 -38.67 20.35
C TRP A 18 36.38 -39.97 19.88
N ASN A 19 36.88 -40.73 20.85
CA ASN A 19 37.56 -42.01 20.59
C ASN A 19 37.12 -43.03 21.65
N GLU A 20 36.49 -44.11 21.23
CA GLU A 20 35.98 -45.18 22.09
C GLU A 20 37.05 -45.80 23.02
N SER A 21 38.33 -45.64 22.72
CA SER A 21 39.44 -46.16 23.54
C SER A 21 39.89 -45.21 24.66
N THR A 22 39.30 -43.98 24.73
CA THR A 22 39.64 -43.01 25.78
C THR A 22 38.46 -42.76 26.68
N ASP A 23 38.72 -42.25 27.89
CA ASP A 23 37.72 -41.86 28.82
C ASP A 23 36.83 -40.75 28.22
N CYS A 24 35.50 -40.91 28.25
CA CYS A 24 34.54 -39.95 27.71
C CYS A 24 34.62 -38.56 28.37
N CYS A 25 35.10 -38.51 29.62
CA CYS A 25 35.34 -37.24 30.33
C CYS A 25 36.50 -36.40 29.74
N LEU A 26 37.27 -36.98 28.80
CA LEU A 26 38.32 -36.28 28.05
C LEU A 26 37.85 -35.83 26.65
N TRP A 27 36.60 -36.12 26.28
CA TRP A 27 36.09 -35.79 24.95
C TRP A 27 35.66 -34.32 24.91
N ASP A 28 35.93 -33.63 23.86
CA ASP A 28 35.47 -32.27 23.65
C ASP A 28 33.95 -32.23 23.70
N GLY A 29 33.39 -31.24 24.44
CA GLY A 29 31.96 -31.08 24.64
C GLY A 29 31.33 -32.02 25.68
N VAL A 30 32.10 -32.86 26.38
CA VAL A 30 31.65 -33.67 27.51
C VAL A 30 32.19 -33.11 28.82
N GLU A 31 31.33 -32.94 29.81
CA GLU A 31 31.68 -32.47 31.15
C GLU A 31 31.26 -33.54 32.18
N CYS A 32 32.17 -33.92 33.06
CA CYS A 32 31.92 -34.92 34.14
C CYS A 32 32.04 -34.30 35.50
N ASP A 33 31.43 -34.96 36.50
CA ASP A 33 31.45 -34.49 37.90
C ASP A 33 32.86 -34.60 38.52
N ASP A 34 33.20 -33.63 39.39
CA ASP A 34 34.48 -33.57 40.11
C ASP A 34 34.54 -34.52 41.30
N GLU A 35 33.45 -35.19 41.70
CA GLU A 35 33.35 -36.00 42.95
C GLU A 35 33.88 -37.46 42.77
N GLY A 36 34.54 -37.78 41.66
CA GLY A 36 35.27 -39.07 41.48
C GLY A 36 34.41 -40.28 41.09
N GLN A 37 33.13 -40.07 40.71
CA GLN A 37 32.25 -41.09 40.16
C GLN A 37 32.23 -41.12 38.62
N GLY A 38 32.70 -40.05 37.97
CA GLY A 38 32.82 -39.98 36.52
C GLY A 38 31.49 -39.90 35.78
N HIS A 39 30.42 -39.37 36.40
CA HIS A 39 29.15 -39.20 35.74
C HIS A 39 29.20 -38.02 34.76
N VAL A 40 28.64 -38.19 33.58
CA VAL A 40 28.46 -37.08 32.61
C VAL A 40 27.39 -36.14 33.12
N VAL A 41 27.79 -34.87 33.42
CA VAL A 41 26.92 -33.80 33.89
C VAL A 41 26.66 -32.75 32.83
N GLY A 42 27.52 -32.65 31.80
CA GLY A 42 27.35 -31.68 30.70
C GLY A 42 27.60 -32.33 29.34
N LEU A 43 26.79 -31.98 28.36
CA LEU A 43 26.93 -32.41 26.98
C LEU A 43 26.70 -31.21 26.06
N HIS A 44 27.81 -30.63 25.54
CA HIS A 44 27.86 -29.40 24.74
C HIS A 44 28.14 -29.75 23.27
N LEU A 45 27.08 -30.14 22.54
CA LEU A 45 27.16 -30.60 21.16
C LEU A 45 26.54 -29.54 20.19
N GLY A 46 26.51 -28.29 20.55
CA GLY A 46 26.13 -27.22 19.64
C GLY A 46 27.06 -27.13 18.45
N CYS A 47 26.59 -26.88 17.26
CA CYS A 47 27.37 -26.82 16.01
C CYS A 47 28.17 -28.13 15.69
N SER A 48 27.71 -29.29 16.16
CA SER A 48 28.41 -30.55 15.96
C SER A 48 28.08 -31.23 14.64
N LEU A 49 27.33 -30.59 13.75
CA LEU A 49 26.91 -31.14 12.45
C LEU A 49 26.15 -32.48 12.57
N LEU A 50 25.51 -32.74 13.71
CA LEU A 50 24.70 -33.92 13.90
C LEU A 50 23.52 -33.93 12.96
N GLN A 51 23.27 -35.05 12.29
CA GLN A 51 22.19 -35.24 11.33
C GLN A 51 21.38 -36.48 11.64
N GLY A 52 20.06 -36.40 11.38
CA GLY A 52 19.14 -37.54 11.55
C GLY A 52 18.13 -37.32 12.65
N THR A 53 17.44 -38.39 13.04
CA THR A 53 16.35 -38.33 14.01
C THR A 53 16.80 -38.79 15.40
N LEU A 54 16.43 -38.03 16.42
CA LEU A 54 16.64 -38.43 17.83
C LEU A 54 15.48 -39.34 18.28
N HIS A 55 15.74 -40.65 18.28
CA HIS A 55 14.74 -41.64 18.69
C HIS A 55 14.47 -41.62 20.19
N PRO A 56 13.22 -41.87 20.64
CA PRO A 56 12.90 -41.96 22.07
C PRO A 56 13.73 -42.98 22.84
N ASN A 57 14.24 -44.04 22.19
CA ASN A 57 15.06 -45.06 22.79
C ASN A 57 16.57 -44.75 22.77
N ASN A 58 16.96 -43.52 22.49
CA ASN A 58 18.35 -43.09 22.48
C ASN A 58 18.95 -43.16 23.89
N THR A 59 20.20 -43.67 24.00
CA THR A 59 20.92 -43.77 25.28
C THR A 59 21.21 -42.44 25.96
N LEU A 60 21.09 -41.31 25.24
CA LEU A 60 21.11 -39.98 25.83
C LEU A 60 20.17 -39.84 27.00
N PHE A 61 18.98 -40.44 26.93
CA PHE A 61 17.94 -40.33 27.95
C PHE A 61 18.21 -41.20 29.18
N THR A 62 19.32 -42.00 29.18
CA THR A 62 19.79 -42.77 30.34
C THR A 62 20.79 -42.00 31.20
N LEU A 63 21.23 -40.83 30.77
CA LEU A 63 22.19 -39.98 31.49
C LEU A 63 21.47 -39.20 32.61
N SER A 64 21.09 -39.86 33.69
CA SER A 64 20.25 -39.31 34.75
C SER A 64 20.85 -38.13 35.52
N HIS A 65 22.19 -37.99 35.52
CA HIS A 65 22.94 -36.92 36.20
C HIS A 65 23.20 -35.71 35.29
N LEU A 66 22.69 -35.72 34.07
CA LEU A 66 22.91 -34.63 33.11
C LEU A 66 22.24 -33.34 33.61
N GLN A 67 23.08 -32.31 33.77
CA GLN A 67 22.63 -30.94 34.16
C GLN A 67 22.59 -29.97 32.99
N THR A 68 23.44 -30.15 31.98
CA THR A 68 23.49 -29.32 30.79
C THR A 68 23.41 -30.14 29.51
N LEU A 69 22.44 -29.85 28.66
CA LEU A 69 22.33 -30.43 27.33
C LEU A 69 22.18 -29.32 26.29
N ASN A 70 23.17 -29.19 25.45
CA ASN A 70 23.16 -28.29 24.31
C ASN A 70 23.32 -29.08 23.01
N LEU A 71 22.26 -29.13 22.20
CA LEU A 71 22.22 -29.68 20.85
C LEU A 71 21.89 -28.62 19.79
N SER A 72 22.08 -27.34 20.08
CA SER A 72 21.72 -26.22 19.21
C SER A 72 22.53 -26.26 17.89
N TYR A 73 21.97 -25.65 16.84
CA TYR A 73 22.61 -25.57 15.52
C TYR A 73 23.01 -26.94 14.89
N ASN A 74 22.16 -27.96 15.09
CA ASN A 74 22.31 -29.27 14.44
C ASN A 74 21.16 -29.53 13.46
N TYR A 75 21.19 -30.62 12.73
CA TYR A 75 20.20 -30.99 11.73
C TYR A 75 19.40 -32.22 12.13
N MET A 76 18.51 -32.08 13.08
CA MET A 76 17.64 -33.14 13.62
C MET A 76 16.30 -33.23 12.86
N ASP A 77 16.33 -33.08 11.53
CA ASP A 77 15.16 -32.97 10.68
C ASP A 77 14.18 -34.13 10.86
N GLY A 78 12.91 -33.79 11.09
CA GLY A 78 11.83 -34.75 11.36
C GLY A 78 11.89 -35.40 12.76
N SER A 79 12.81 -35.00 13.65
CA SER A 79 12.83 -35.48 15.01
C SER A 79 11.63 -34.96 15.80
N PRO A 80 10.71 -35.84 16.29
CA PRO A 80 9.68 -35.42 17.20
C PRO A 80 10.29 -35.03 18.54
N PHE A 81 9.73 -34.01 19.19
CA PHE A 81 10.13 -33.66 20.55
C PHE A 81 9.77 -34.80 21.51
N SER A 82 10.78 -35.55 21.99
CA SER A 82 10.55 -36.78 22.77
C SER A 82 10.07 -36.49 24.21
N PRO A 83 9.04 -37.17 24.72
CA PRO A 83 8.68 -37.12 26.13
C PRO A 83 9.82 -37.60 27.07
N GLN A 84 10.81 -38.33 26.54
CA GLN A 84 11.94 -38.85 27.31
C GLN A 84 12.87 -37.76 27.85
N PHE A 85 12.84 -36.54 27.24
CA PHE A 85 13.54 -35.38 27.85
C PHE A 85 13.12 -35.13 29.28
N GLY A 86 11.84 -35.40 29.67
CA GLY A 86 11.32 -35.25 31.01
C GLY A 86 11.90 -36.27 32.04
N MET A 87 12.68 -37.27 31.61
CA MET A 87 13.40 -38.19 32.48
C MET A 87 14.72 -37.65 33.02
N LEU A 88 15.25 -36.58 32.38
CA LEU A 88 16.52 -35.95 32.76
C LEU A 88 16.29 -34.93 33.90
N THR A 89 15.86 -35.42 35.07
CA THR A 89 15.35 -34.56 36.16
C THR A 89 16.38 -33.63 36.80
N ASP A 90 17.67 -33.90 36.63
CA ASP A 90 18.76 -33.05 37.13
C ASP A 90 19.09 -31.91 36.17
N LEU A 91 18.43 -31.86 35.00
CA LEU A 91 18.74 -30.88 33.95
C LEU A 91 18.43 -29.45 34.41
N ARG A 92 19.41 -28.57 34.23
CA ARG A 92 19.37 -27.15 34.52
C ARG A 92 19.37 -26.28 33.27
N VAL A 93 20.03 -26.75 32.22
CA VAL A 93 20.10 -26.06 30.93
C VAL A 93 19.73 -27.05 29.81
N LEU A 94 18.72 -26.69 29.04
CA LEU A 94 18.32 -27.37 27.81
C LEU A 94 18.29 -26.41 26.65
N ASP A 95 19.24 -26.58 25.71
CA ASP A 95 19.27 -25.78 24.46
C ASP A 95 19.17 -26.70 23.24
N LEU A 96 18.02 -26.66 22.58
CA LEU A 96 17.73 -27.36 21.33
C LEU A 96 17.46 -26.36 20.17
N SER A 97 17.87 -25.12 20.32
CA SER A 97 17.57 -24.06 19.36
C SER A 97 18.20 -24.36 17.98
N ARG A 98 17.52 -23.93 16.91
CA ARG A 98 17.99 -24.09 15.52
C ARG A 98 18.38 -25.52 15.13
N SER A 99 17.58 -26.50 15.55
CA SER A 99 17.90 -27.93 15.34
C SER A 99 16.79 -28.71 14.63
N PHE A 100 15.77 -28.03 14.09
CA PHE A 100 14.70 -28.60 13.26
C PHE A 100 13.85 -29.67 13.94
N PHE A 101 13.69 -29.60 15.26
CA PHE A 101 12.72 -30.41 15.97
C PHE A 101 11.28 -30.08 15.56
N GLN A 102 10.39 -31.07 15.59
CA GLN A 102 9.01 -30.96 15.10
C GLN A 102 8.00 -31.55 16.09
N GLY A 103 6.72 -31.20 15.89
CA GLY A 103 5.59 -31.74 16.62
C GLY A 103 5.26 -30.96 17.89
N ASN A 104 4.33 -31.55 18.67
CA ASN A 104 3.88 -30.91 19.91
C ASN A 104 4.91 -31.14 21.03
N VAL A 105 5.28 -30.08 21.74
CA VAL A 105 6.09 -30.18 22.95
C VAL A 105 5.32 -30.98 24.01
N PRO A 106 5.89 -32.09 24.56
CA PRO A 106 5.19 -32.96 25.45
C PRO A 106 5.12 -32.40 26.89
N LEU A 107 4.05 -32.78 27.61
CA LEU A 107 3.84 -32.30 28.97
C LEU A 107 5.00 -32.65 29.93
N GLN A 108 5.73 -33.75 29.68
CA GLN A 108 6.84 -34.22 30.49
C GLN A 108 7.98 -33.19 30.65
N ILE A 109 8.09 -32.21 29.73
CA ILE A 109 9.07 -31.14 29.88
C ILE A 109 8.85 -30.31 31.14
N SER A 110 7.60 -30.19 31.60
CA SER A 110 7.25 -29.48 32.84
C SER A 110 7.66 -30.23 34.13
N HIS A 111 8.18 -31.47 34.02
CA HIS A 111 8.73 -32.23 35.16
C HIS A 111 10.20 -31.84 35.48
N LEU A 112 10.85 -31.08 34.63
CA LEU A 112 12.24 -30.63 34.80
C LEU A 112 12.32 -29.46 35.78
N THR A 113 11.91 -29.64 37.02
CA THR A 113 11.77 -28.59 38.03
C THR A 113 13.09 -27.86 38.39
N ASN A 114 14.23 -28.51 38.09
CA ASN A 114 15.57 -27.90 38.29
C ASN A 114 15.99 -26.99 37.11
N LEU A 115 15.18 -26.90 36.06
CA LEU A 115 15.54 -26.17 34.85
C LEU A 115 15.64 -24.64 35.14
N VAL A 116 16.76 -24.08 34.72
CA VAL A 116 17.09 -22.65 34.81
C VAL A 116 17.00 -21.96 33.46
N SER A 117 17.38 -22.68 32.39
CA SER A 117 17.35 -22.13 31.00
C SER A 117 16.74 -23.17 30.06
N LEU A 118 15.77 -22.72 29.26
CA LEU A 118 15.11 -23.51 28.22
C LEU A 118 15.10 -22.75 26.92
N HIS A 119 15.87 -23.20 25.92
CA HIS A 119 15.93 -22.64 24.59
C HIS A 119 15.46 -23.65 23.54
N LEU A 120 14.32 -23.36 22.91
CA LEU A 120 13.72 -24.12 21.80
C LEU A 120 13.55 -23.27 20.52
N SER A 121 14.13 -22.08 20.52
CA SER A 121 13.95 -21.09 19.45
C SER A 121 14.38 -21.61 18.08
N TYR A 122 13.74 -21.12 17.00
CA TYR A 122 14.03 -21.49 15.61
C TYR A 122 13.85 -22.98 15.30
N ASN A 123 12.79 -23.55 15.84
CA ASN A 123 12.27 -24.85 15.48
C ASN A 123 10.83 -24.68 14.99
N ASP A 124 10.64 -24.24 13.75
CA ASP A 124 9.35 -23.82 13.18
C ASP A 124 8.29 -24.93 13.20
N GLY A 125 8.74 -26.19 13.27
CA GLY A 125 7.86 -27.36 13.39
C GLY A 125 7.38 -27.66 14.82
N LEU A 126 7.88 -26.96 15.86
CA LEU A 126 7.44 -27.15 17.23
C LEU A 126 6.19 -26.33 17.52
N SER A 127 5.25 -26.93 18.26
CA SER A 127 4.03 -26.27 18.73
C SER A 127 3.76 -26.53 20.20
N PHE A 128 3.10 -25.58 20.85
CA PHE A 128 2.72 -25.68 22.26
C PHE A 128 1.20 -25.65 22.39
N SER A 129 0.65 -26.55 23.23
CA SER A 129 -0.73 -26.42 23.67
C SER A 129 -0.86 -25.57 24.93
N ASN A 130 -2.02 -24.97 25.17
CA ASN A 130 -2.31 -24.20 26.37
C ASN A 130 -2.02 -24.98 27.65
N MET A 131 -2.32 -26.29 27.66
CA MET A 131 -2.08 -27.15 28.82
C MET A 131 -0.60 -27.30 29.15
N VAL A 132 0.24 -27.55 28.14
CA VAL A 132 1.70 -27.66 28.29
C VAL A 132 2.29 -26.34 28.79
N MET A 133 1.91 -25.22 28.19
CA MET A 133 2.39 -23.91 28.59
C MET A 133 2.02 -23.58 30.05
N ASN A 134 0.77 -23.84 30.47
CA ASN A 134 0.34 -23.63 31.85
C ASN A 134 1.15 -24.46 32.85
N GLN A 135 1.38 -25.74 32.55
CA GLN A 135 2.17 -26.61 33.43
C GLN A 135 3.64 -26.20 33.47
N LEU A 136 4.21 -25.80 32.35
CA LEU A 136 5.57 -25.28 32.25
C LEU A 136 5.75 -24.05 33.15
N VAL A 137 4.89 -23.04 32.95
CA VAL A 137 4.94 -21.80 33.74
C VAL A 137 4.73 -22.04 35.23
N HIS A 138 3.85 -23.04 35.60
CA HIS A 138 3.55 -23.37 37.00
C HIS A 138 4.66 -24.15 37.70
N ASN A 139 5.25 -25.14 37.01
CA ASN A 139 6.18 -26.11 37.65
C ASN A 139 7.64 -25.65 37.60
N LEU A 140 8.05 -24.92 36.56
CA LEU A 140 9.45 -24.51 36.39
C LEU A 140 9.76 -23.21 37.16
N THR A 141 9.68 -23.31 38.49
CA THR A 141 9.84 -22.14 39.37
C THR A 141 11.27 -21.58 39.43
N ASN A 142 12.27 -22.36 39.01
CA ASN A 142 13.68 -21.95 38.93
C ASN A 142 14.04 -21.35 37.57
N LEU A 143 13.11 -21.32 36.62
CA LEU A 143 13.37 -20.86 35.26
C LEU A 143 13.70 -19.36 35.23
N LYS A 144 14.86 -19.02 34.66
CA LYS A 144 15.36 -17.65 34.48
C LYS A 144 15.32 -17.20 33.05
N ASP A 145 15.55 -18.14 32.12
CA ASP A 145 15.71 -17.82 30.72
C ASP A 145 14.84 -18.77 29.86
N LEU A 146 13.91 -18.19 29.12
CA LEU A 146 12.97 -18.90 28.24
C LEU A 146 13.03 -18.32 26.82
N GLY A 147 13.54 -19.12 25.87
CA GLY A 147 13.61 -18.79 24.45
C GLY A 147 12.73 -19.71 23.61
N LEU A 148 11.63 -19.18 23.07
CA LEU A 148 10.68 -19.89 22.18
C LEU A 148 10.46 -19.14 20.87
N ALA A 149 11.39 -18.26 20.47
CA ALA A 149 11.25 -17.52 19.22
C ALA A 149 11.18 -18.46 18.02
N TYR A 150 10.37 -18.12 17.04
CA TYR A 150 10.13 -18.95 15.85
C TYR A 150 9.67 -20.38 16.19
N THR A 151 8.76 -20.52 17.16
CA THR A 151 7.95 -21.73 17.40
C THR A 151 6.48 -21.40 17.28
N ASN A 152 5.63 -22.39 17.08
CA ASN A 152 4.19 -22.15 16.95
C ASN A 152 3.50 -22.06 18.32
N LEU A 153 3.14 -20.84 18.73
CA LEU A 153 2.38 -20.53 19.94
C LEU A 153 0.95 -20.03 19.64
N SER A 154 0.40 -20.31 18.46
CA SER A 154 -0.92 -19.81 18.04
C SER A 154 -2.08 -20.22 18.96
N ASP A 155 -1.95 -21.35 19.64
CA ASP A 155 -2.95 -21.85 20.59
C ASP A 155 -2.83 -21.19 21.98
N ILE A 156 -1.75 -20.43 22.26
CA ILE A 156 -1.47 -19.87 23.57
C ILE A 156 -2.25 -18.57 23.77
N THR A 157 -2.90 -18.46 24.93
CA THR A 157 -3.57 -17.23 25.36
C THR A 157 -2.71 -16.51 26.40
N PRO A 158 -1.92 -15.49 26.04
CA PRO A 158 -0.94 -14.88 26.93
C PRO A 158 -1.53 -14.35 28.23
N SER A 159 -2.71 -13.74 28.19
CA SER A 159 -3.41 -13.20 29.36
C SER A 159 -3.79 -14.24 30.44
N SER A 160 -3.88 -15.53 30.09
CA SER A 160 -4.14 -16.60 31.05
C SER A 160 -2.92 -17.46 31.35
N ASN A 161 -2.14 -17.79 30.30
CA ASN A 161 -1.00 -18.69 30.44
C ASN A 161 0.20 -18.05 31.14
N PHE A 162 0.41 -16.75 30.96
CA PHE A 162 1.61 -16.04 31.45
C PHE A 162 1.39 -15.34 32.81
N MET A 163 0.19 -15.36 33.38
CA MET A 163 -0.11 -14.70 34.66
C MET A 163 0.66 -15.23 35.86
N ASN A 164 1.32 -16.39 35.75
CA ASN A 164 1.97 -17.08 36.86
C ASN A 164 3.45 -17.37 36.59
N PHE A 165 4.11 -16.63 35.70
CA PHE A 165 5.55 -16.74 35.56
C PHE A 165 6.26 -16.55 36.89
N SER A 166 7.26 -17.38 37.15
CA SER A 166 8.07 -17.30 38.37
C SER A 166 8.75 -15.93 38.51
N LEU A 167 8.87 -15.48 39.77
CA LEU A 167 9.66 -14.28 40.12
C LEU A 167 11.15 -14.43 39.79
N SER A 168 11.62 -15.63 39.45
CA SER A 168 12.98 -15.93 39.01
C SER A 168 13.24 -15.59 37.56
N LEU A 169 12.19 -15.33 36.74
CA LEU A 169 12.35 -15.08 35.31
C LEU A 169 13.19 -13.79 35.09
N GLU A 170 14.22 -13.91 34.26
CA GLU A 170 15.18 -12.86 33.93
C GLU A 170 15.12 -12.48 32.43
N SER A 171 14.83 -13.47 31.56
CA SER A 171 14.78 -13.28 30.10
C SER A 171 13.63 -14.07 29.47
N LEU A 172 12.91 -13.43 28.54
CA LEU A 172 11.81 -14.03 27.79
C LEU A 172 11.88 -13.60 26.32
N ASP A 173 12.07 -14.57 25.42
CA ASP A 173 12.04 -14.36 23.96
C ASP A 173 10.95 -15.23 23.32
N LEU A 174 9.87 -14.58 22.88
CA LEU A 174 8.72 -15.19 22.18
C LEU A 174 8.53 -14.59 20.78
N SER A 175 9.61 -14.11 20.19
CA SER A 175 9.57 -13.43 18.90
C SER A 175 9.11 -14.34 17.77
N ALA A 176 8.35 -13.80 16.81
CA ALA A 176 7.89 -14.51 15.62
C ALA A 176 7.23 -15.88 15.90
N SER A 177 6.37 -15.95 16.93
CA SER A 177 5.78 -17.20 17.43
C SER A 177 4.28 -17.30 17.17
N MET A 178 3.69 -16.44 16.32
CA MET A 178 2.25 -16.39 16.01
C MET A 178 1.36 -16.16 17.25
N LEU A 179 1.90 -15.50 18.28
CA LEU A 179 1.12 -15.15 19.47
C LEU A 179 0.02 -14.13 19.12
N SER A 180 -1.14 -14.33 19.74
CA SER A 180 -2.29 -13.43 19.59
C SER A 180 -2.93 -13.10 20.93
N GLY A 181 -3.73 -12.01 20.97
CA GLY A 181 -4.43 -11.59 22.18
C GLY A 181 -3.60 -10.68 23.08
N TYR A 182 -3.96 -10.55 24.33
CA TYR A 182 -3.42 -9.56 25.27
C TYR A 182 -2.23 -10.10 26.08
N PHE A 183 -1.08 -9.41 25.98
CA PHE A 183 0.13 -9.72 26.77
C PHE A 183 0.10 -9.02 28.12
N PRO A 184 0.37 -9.71 29.25
CA PRO A 184 0.31 -9.13 30.58
C PRO A 184 1.53 -8.24 30.88
N ASP A 185 1.29 -7.00 31.26
CA ASP A 185 2.31 -5.97 31.51
C ASP A 185 3.12 -6.20 32.81
N TYR A 186 2.59 -6.99 33.78
CA TYR A 186 3.30 -7.23 35.05
C TYR A 186 4.65 -7.91 34.88
N ILE A 187 4.90 -8.63 33.76
CA ILE A 187 6.19 -9.28 33.46
C ILE A 187 7.31 -8.24 33.44
N LEU A 188 7.06 -7.05 32.91
CA LEU A 188 8.00 -5.93 32.93
C LEU A 188 8.28 -5.37 34.34
N SER A 189 7.52 -5.78 35.36
CA SER A 189 7.71 -5.39 36.75
C SER A 189 8.45 -6.43 37.59
N LEU A 190 8.82 -7.59 37.04
CA LEU A 190 9.59 -8.62 37.72
C LEU A 190 10.98 -8.08 38.11
N LYS A 191 11.40 -8.26 39.37
CA LYS A 191 12.55 -7.54 39.99
C LYS A 191 13.86 -7.68 39.24
N ASN A 192 14.16 -8.86 38.72
CA ASN A 192 15.44 -9.19 38.05
C ASN A 192 15.29 -9.35 36.53
N PHE A 193 14.18 -8.92 35.97
CA PHE A 193 13.88 -9.10 34.56
C PHE A 193 14.69 -8.14 33.69
N HIS A 194 15.45 -8.65 32.75
CA HIS A 194 16.34 -7.84 31.90
C HIS A 194 15.98 -7.83 30.44
N VAL A 195 15.37 -8.92 29.88
CA VAL A 195 15.15 -9.04 28.44
C VAL A 195 13.73 -9.49 28.13
N LEU A 196 13.00 -8.65 27.39
CA LEU A 196 11.74 -9.02 26.75
C LEU A 196 11.84 -8.84 25.24
N LYS A 197 11.59 -9.89 24.47
CA LYS A 197 11.48 -9.85 23.02
C LYS A 197 10.18 -10.50 22.59
N LEU A 198 9.33 -9.73 21.91
CA LEU A 198 8.03 -10.14 21.38
C LEU A 198 7.88 -9.80 19.89
N TYR A 199 8.95 -9.37 19.22
CA TYR A 199 8.88 -8.86 17.88
C TYR A 199 8.22 -9.84 16.89
N HIS A 200 7.60 -9.29 15.85
CA HIS A 200 6.94 -10.04 14.79
C HIS A 200 5.81 -10.99 15.27
N ASN A 201 4.93 -10.47 16.13
CA ASN A 201 3.67 -11.09 16.52
C ASN A 201 2.51 -10.12 16.22
N PRO A 202 2.08 -9.98 14.96
CA PRO A 202 1.19 -8.90 14.53
C PRO A 202 -0.22 -8.93 15.15
N GLU A 203 -0.66 -10.07 15.69
CA GLU A 203 -1.95 -10.20 16.38
C GLU A 203 -1.84 -10.04 17.92
N LEU A 204 -0.61 -9.86 18.44
CA LEU A 204 -0.35 -9.67 19.86
C LEU A 204 -0.56 -8.22 20.26
N ASN A 205 -1.42 -7.97 21.24
CA ASN A 205 -1.68 -6.63 21.75
C ASN A 205 -1.31 -6.50 23.23
N GLY A 206 -1.17 -5.26 23.70
CA GLY A 206 -0.81 -4.97 25.09
C GLY A 206 -0.59 -3.48 25.29
N HIS A 207 -0.23 -3.15 26.52
CA HIS A 207 0.16 -1.79 26.91
C HIS A 207 1.43 -1.82 27.77
N LEU A 208 2.17 -0.72 27.80
CA LEU A 208 3.30 -0.55 28.71
C LEU A 208 2.80 -0.32 30.15
N PRO A 209 3.50 -0.86 31.18
CA PRO A 209 3.09 -0.70 32.57
C PRO A 209 3.18 0.77 33.01
N LYS A 210 2.18 1.22 33.76
CA LYS A 210 2.10 2.61 34.24
C LYS A 210 3.04 2.90 35.44
N SER A 211 3.63 1.87 36.06
CA SER A 211 4.55 1.97 37.22
C SER A 211 5.23 0.64 37.46
N ASN A 212 6.22 0.65 38.37
CA ASN A 212 6.94 -0.53 38.84
C ASN A 212 7.73 -1.29 37.76
N TRP A 213 8.46 -0.57 36.94
CA TRP A 213 9.36 -1.17 35.96
C TRP A 213 10.51 -1.93 36.63
N SER A 214 10.92 -3.03 36.01
CA SER A 214 12.14 -3.70 36.38
C SER A 214 13.34 -2.75 36.27
N LYS A 215 14.05 -2.55 37.35
CA LYS A 215 15.27 -1.71 37.34
C LYS A 215 16.45 -2.37 36.64
N SER A 216 16.32 -3.65 36.33
CA SER A 216 17.32 -4.46 35.64
C SER A 216 17.05 -4.56 34.13
N LEU A 217 15.94 -4.00 33.63
CA LEU A 217 15.52 -4.11 32.22
C LEU A 217 16.55 -3.47 31.29
N GLN A 218 17.14 -4.26 30.42
CA GLN A 218 18.17 -3.88 29.46
C GLN A 218 17.68 -3.85 28.02
N VAL A 219 16.80 -4.82 27.67
CA VAL A 219 16.27 -4.99 26.31
C VAL A 219 14.77 -5.09 26.36
N LEU A 220 14.11 -4.21 25.61
CA LEU A 220 12.67 -4.26 25.34
C LEU A 220 12.44 -4.14 23.84
N ASP A 221 11.97 -5.22 23.24
CA ASP A 221 11.64 -5.31 21.82
C ASP A 221 10.19 -5.78 21.64
N LEU A 222 9.31 -4.85 21.26
CA LEU A 222 7.90 -5.09 20.98
C LEU A 222 7.55 -4.85 19.52
N SER A 223 8.58 -4.70 18.67
CA SER A 223 8.40 -4.31 17.27
C SER A 223 7.50 -5.28 16.50
N GLN A 224 6.78 -4.75 15.51
CA GLN A 224 5.85 -5.52 14.69
C GLN A 224 4.77 -6.27 15.51
N THR A 225 4.15 -5.56 16.46
CA THR A 225 3.02 -6.05 17.25
C THR A 225 1.88 -5.03 17.26
N HIS A 226 0.72 -5.40 17.81
CA HIS A 226 -0.39 -4.46 18.05
C HIS A 226 -0.37 -3.80 19.43
N PHE A 227 0.80 -3.70 20.09
CA PHE A 227 0.92 -2.90 21.30
C PHE A 227 0.51 -1.45 21.06
N SER A 228 -0.13 -0.82 22.06
CA SER A 228 -0.80 0.46 21.83
C SER A 228 -0.79 1.36 23.09
N GLY A 229 -1.23 2.60 22.91
CA GLY A 229 -1.29 3.62 23.95
C GLY A 229 -0.07 4.53 23.93
N GLY A 230 0.09 5.37 24.95
CA GLY A 230 1.25 6.26 25.09
C GLY A 230 2.40 5.60 25.86
N ILE A 231 3.62 6.09 25.67
CA ILE A 231 4.76 5.74 26.51
C ILE A 231 4.56 6.40 27.88
N PRO A 232 4.52 5.64 29.00
CA PRO A 232 4.29 6.22 30.31
C PRO A 232 5.54 6.90 30.85
N ASN A 233 5.39 7.97 31.66
CA ASN A 233 6.51 8.66 32.31
C ASN A 233 7.39 7.72 33.16
N SER A 234 6.78 6.68 33.75
CA SER A 234 7.45 5.70 34.60
C SER A 234 8.48 4.82 33.88
N ILE A 235 8.50 4.79 32.53
CA ILE A 235 9.54 4.05 31.81
C ILE A 235 10.97 4.51 32.18
N SER A 236 11.10 5.77 32.62
CA SER A 236 12.37 6.30 33.13
C SER A 236 12.92 5.57 34.40
N GLU A 237 12.14 4.70 35.04
CA GLU A 237 12.60 3.83 36.12
C GLU A 237 13.59 2.75 35.63
N ALA A 238 13.51 2.37 34.33
CA ALA A 238 14.41 1.40 33.69
C ALA A 238 15.78 2.03 33.33
N LYS A 239 16.55 2.44 34.32
CA LYS A 239 17.80 3.20 34.13
C LYS A 239 18.91 2.48 33.37
N VAL A 240 18.87 1.14 33.29
CA VAL A 240 19.91 0.33 32.63
C VAL A 240 19.49 -0.08 31.20
N LEU A 241 18.34 0.44 30.73
CA LEU A 241 17.83 0.14 29.38
C LEU A 241 18.86 0.57 28.34
N SER A 242 19.27 -0.36 27.50
CA SER A 242 20.25 -0.17 26.43
C SER A 242 19.65 -0.32 25.04
N TYR A 243 18.53 -1.07 24.92
CA TYR A 243 17.83 -1.36 23.67
C TYR A 243 16.34 -1.18 23.86
N LEU A 244 15.74 -0.29 23.10
CA LEU A 244 14.28 -0.04 23.07
C LEU A 244 13.80 0.00 21.63
N ASP A 245 12.98 -1.00 21.27
CA ASP A 245 12.34 -1.10 19.96
C ASP A 245 10.82 -1.22 20.12
N LEU A 246 10.10 -0.21 19.69
CA LEU A 246 8.65 -0.13 19.65
C LEU A 246 8.15 0.10 18.22
N SER A 247 8.96 -0.20 17.21
CA SER A 247 8.64 0.05 15.81
C SER A 247 7.48 -0.80 15.29
N ASP A 248 6.80 -0.31 14.27
CA ASP A 248 5.68 -0.98 13.61
C ASP A 248 4.62 -1.50 14.59
N CYS A 249 4.16 -0.59 15.47
CA CYS A 249 3.16 -0.84 16.50
C CYS A 249 1.99 0.15 16.38
N ASN A 250 1.10 0.16 17.39
CA ASN A 250 -0.01 1.10 17.48
C ASN A 250 0.18 2.15 18.59
N PHE A 251 1.42 2.48 18.94
CA PHE A 251 1.68 3.53 19.93
C PHE A 251 1.28 4.91 19.40
N ASN A 252 0.85 5.78 20.31
CA ASN A 252 0.36 7.09 19.97
C ASN A 252 0.59 8.10 21.10
N GLY A 253 0.26 9.38 20.84
CA GLY A 253 0.41 10.46 21.80
C GLY A 253 1.82 11.04 21.81
N GLU A 254 2.14 11.74 22.88
CA GLU A 254 3.41 12.43 23.06
C GLU A 254 4.44 11.47 23.68
N ILE A 255 5.72 11.62 23.30
CA ILE A 255 6.83 11.00 24.06
C ILE A 255 7.00 11.79 25.35
N PRO A 256 7.12 11.11 26.52
CA PRO A 256 7.27 11.79 27.79
C PRO A 256 8.44 12.79 27.82
N ASN A 257 8.19 13.99 28.30
CA ASN A 257 9.23 14.97 28.55
C ASN A 257 9.71 14.83 30.02
N PHE A 258 10.90 14.28 30.23
CA PHE A 258 11.48 14.03 31.55
C PHE A 258 12.20 15.26 32.12
N GLU A 259 11.99 16.46 31.57
CA GLU A 259 12.55 17.68 32.12
C GLU A 259 12.03 17.90 33.56
N THR A 260 12.90 17.72 34.54
CA THR A 260 12.58 17.99 35.95
C THR A 260 12.33 19.49 36.13
N HIS A 261 11.32 19.84 36.97
CA HIS A 261 11.07 21.21 37.44
C HIS A 261 12.20 21.70 38.36
N SER A 262 13.46 21.72 37.90
CA SER A 262 14.56 22.34 38.58
C SER A 262 14.77 23.74 38.02
N ASN A 263 14.47 24.71 38.85
CA ASN A 263 14.69 26.16 38.81
C ASN A 263 15.26 26.77 37.49
N PRO A 264 14.57 27.73 36.87
CA PRO A 264 15.00 28.35 35.60
C PRO A 264 16.27 29.19 35.68
N LEU A 265 16.92 29.27 36.82
CA LEU A 265 18.10 30.13 37.06
C LEU A 265 19.47 29.48 36.80
N ILE A 266 19.52 28.24 36.34
CA ILE A 266 20.80 27.53 36.03
C ILE A 266 21.05 27.31 34.53
N MET A 267 20.17 27.79 33.64
CA MET A 267 20.31 27.67 32.19
C MET A 267 21.35 28.61 31.55
N GLY A 268 22.33 29.10 32.26
CA GLY A 268 23.33 30.05 31.74
C GLY A 268 24.78 29.60 31.84
N GLN A 269 25.08 28.41 32.29
CA GLN A 269 26.46 27.91 32.32
C GLN A 269 26.55 26.53 31.64
N LEU A 270 27.17 26.52 30.49
CA LEU A 270 27.73 25.36 29.81
C LEU A 270 28.55 24.54 30.80
N VAL A 271 28.13 23.32 31.14
CA VAL A 271 28.97 22.31 31.78
C VAL A 271 29.58 21.46 30.67
N PRO A 272 30.78 21.75 30.20
CA PRO A 272 31.53 20.88 29.32
C PRO A 272 32.12 19.75 30.19
N ASN A 273 31.98 18.51 29.70
CA ASN A 273 32.67 17.30 30.15
C ASN A 273 31.97 16.43 31.22
N CYS A 274 30.91 15.70 30.84
CA CYS A 274 30.73 14.37 31.36
C CYS A 274 31.53 13.36 30.50
N VAL A 275 32.85 13.49 30.48
CA VAL A 275 33.77 12.49 29.93
C VAL A 275 34.28 11.65 31.09
N LEU A 276 33.80 10.44 31.24
CA LEU A 276 34.41 9.42 32.10
C LEU A 276 35.79 9.06 31.53
N ASN A 277 36.82 9.78 31.99
CA ASN A 277 38.21 9.34 31.83
C ASN A 277 38.47 8.14 32.75
N LEU A 278 38.42 6.94 32.22
CA LEU A 278 38.80 5.70 32.89
C LEU A 278 40.33 5.49 32.95
N THR A 279 41.12 6.52 33.14
CA THR A 279 42.56 6.39 33.43
C THR A 279 42.98 7.52 34.32
N GLN A 280 42.96 7.32 35.64
CA GLN A 280 44.02 7.74 36.56
C GLN A 280 43.67 7.39 38.03
N THR A 281 44.68 6.90 38.73
CA THR A 281 44.71 6.45 40.12
C THR A 281 44.48 7.59 41.13
N PRO A 282 44.08 7.29 42.38
CA PRO A 282 43.54 8.24 43.32
C PRO A 282 44.62 8.88 44.14
N SER A 283 44.60 10.23 44.21
CA SER A 283 45.17 10.94 45.36
C SER A 283 44.45 12.28 45.55
N SER A 284 44.02 12.45 46.83
CA SER A 284 43.56 13.65 47.52
C SER A 284 42.15 14.21 47.26
N SER A 285 41.37 13.98 48.27
CA SER A 285 40.19 14.66 48.80
C SER A 285 39.87 16.08 48.30
N THR A 286 38.78 16.21 47.54
CA THR A 286 37.74 17.24 47.64
C THR A 286 36.43 16.65 47.16
N SER A 287 35.41 16.63 48.01
CA SER A 287 34.06 16.19 47.74
C SER A 287 33.38 17.10 46.73
N PHE A 288 33.30 16.70 45.47
CA PHE A 288 32.31 17.19 44.52
C PHE A 288 31.22 16.13 44.40
N THR A 289 30.03 16.53 44.77
CA THR A 289 28.83 15.68 44.77
C THR A 289 28.54 15.17 43.35
N ASN A 290 28.38 13.85 43.23
CA ASN A 290 28.10 13.08 42.02
C ASN A 290 26.67 13.26 41.46
N ASP A 291 26.00 14.39 41.66
CA ASP A 291 24.56 14.51 41.44
C ASP A 291 24.14 15.12 40.09
N VAL A 292 25.10 15.57 39.26
CA VAL A 292 24.71 16.23 37.98
C VAL A 292 24.51 15.28 36.80
N CYS A 293 24.99 14.02 36.86
CA CYS A 293 24.78 13.01 35.84
C CYS A 293 23.58 12.07 36.12
N SER A 294 22.89 12.27 37.26
CA SER A 294 21.76 11.41 37.66
C SER A 294 20.45 11.69 36.95
N ASP A 295 20.35 12.76 36.17
CA ASP A 295 19.07 13.25 35.60
C ASP A 295 18.79 12.82 34.15
N ILE A 296 19.72 12.15 33.45
CA ILE A 296 19.47 11.60 32.12
C ILE A 296 18.56 10.36 32.26
N PRO A 297 17.42 10.31 31.58
CA PRO A 297 16.45 9.23 31.80
C PRO A 297 16.98 7.84 31.42
N PHE A 298 17.81 7.72 30.38
CA PHE A 298 18.34 6.44 29.87
C PHE A 298 19.83 6.57 29.52
N PRO A 299 20.74 6.62 30.53
CA PRO A 299 22.15 6.88 30.29
C PRO A 299 22.85 5.77 29.47
N ASN A 300 22.30 4.55 29.44
CA ASN A 300 22.88 3.40 28.76
C ASN A 300 22.24 3.09 27.40
N LEU A 301 21.28 3.91 26.97
CA LEU A 301 20.56 3.62 25.72
C LEU A 301 21.47 3.77 24.50
N VAL A 302 21.56 2.69 23.75
CA VAL A 302 22.37 2.56 22.53
C VAL A 302 21.49 2.53 21.29
N TYR A 303 20.33 1.90 21.39
CA TYR A 303 19.37 1.71 20.29
C TYR A 303 17.98 2.20 20.72
N LEU A 304 17.40 3.09 19.92
CA LEU A 304 16.03 3.57 20.08
C LEU A 304 15.33 3.59 18.73
N SER A 305 14.30 2.76 18.58
CA SER A 305 13.40 2.79 17.43
C SER A 305 11.95 2.97 17.88
N LEU A 306 11.28 3.96 17.30
CA LEU A 306 9.85 4.25 17.41
C LEU A 306 9.21 4.33 16.04
N GLU A 307 9.89 3.84 15.00
CA GLU A 307 9.45 3.89 13.61
C GLU A 307 8.03 3.36 13.43
N GLN A 308 7.32 3.89 12.44
CA GLN A 308 6.01 3.39 12.00
C GLN A 308 4.99 3.27 13.15
N ASN A 309 4.76 4.40 13.83
CA ASN A 309 3.77 4.56 14.88
C ASN A 309 2.91 5.81 14.64
N SER A 310 2.14 6.22 15.64
CA SER A 310 1.31 7.43 15.57
C SER A 310 1.71 8.47 16.62
N PHE A 311 3.01 8.57 16.91
CA PHE A 311 3.51 9.60 17.84
C PHE A 311 3.34 10.99 17.26
N ILE A 312 3.01 11.95 18.15
CA ILE A 312 2.77 13.34 17.81
C ILE A 312 3.66 14.23 18.68
N ASP A 313 3.68 15.56 18.39
CA ASP A 313 4.40 16.58 19.12
C ASP A 313 5.88 16.72 18.71
N ALA A 314 6.60 17.60 19.37
CA ALA A 314 8.02 17.82 19.14
C ALA A 314 8.86 16.71 19.76
N ILE A 315 9.96 16.34 19.11
CA ILE A 315 10.90 15.35 19.66
C ILE A 315 11.49 15.93 20.96
N PRO A 316 11.35 15.22 22.11
CA PRO A 316 11.84 15.69 23.40
C PRO A 316 13.35 15.92 23.42
N SER A 317 13.81 16.96 24.13
CA SER A 317 15.22 17.34 24.21
C SER A 317 16.13 16.26 24.77
N TRP A 318 15.63 15.43 25.71
CA TRP A 318 16.42 14.38 26.31
C TRP A 318 16.95 13.34 25.30
N ILE A 319 16.22 13.09 24.19
CA ILE A 319 16.68 12.17 23.13
C ILE A 319 17.98 12.67 22.52
N PHE A 320 18.08 13.98 22.25
CA PHE A 320 19.30 14.60 21.71
C PHE A 320 20.46 14.66 22.70
N SER A 321 20.20 14.45 24.00
CA SER A 321 21.21 14.46 25.07
C SER A 321 21.75 13.09 25.46
N LEU A 322 21.26 11.99 24.88
CA LEU A 322 21.68 10.63 25.17
C LEU A 322 23.17 10.42 24.84
N PRO A 323 24.01 10.00 25.79
CA PRO A 323 25.47 9.99 25.62
C PRO A 323 25.97 8.80 24.76
N ASN A 324 25.26 7.67 24.81
CA ASN A 324 25.70 6.40 24.20
C ASN A 324 24.88 5.99 22.99
N LEU A 325 23.94 6.84 22.53
CA LEU A 325 23.03 6.50 21.45
C LEU A 325 23.78 6.34 20.13
N LYS A 326 23.65 5.16 19.51
CA LYS A 326 24.23 4.83 18.20
C LYS A 326 23.19 4.75 17.10
N SER A 327 21.99 4.25 17.41
CA SER A 327 20.90 4.13 16.46
C SER A 327 19.67 4.85 16.97
N LEU A 328 19.17 5.78 16.16
CA LEU A 328 17.93 6.51 16.42
C LEU A 328 17.05 6.45 15.19
N ASP A 329 15.92 5.76 15.33
CA ASP A 329 14.90 5.68 14.32
C ASP A 329 13.56 6.21 14.84
N LEU A 330 13.12 7.35 14.30
CA LEU A 330 11.83 7.97 14.57
C LEU A 330 10.99 8.09 13.29
N GLY A 331 11.36 7.39 12.24
CA GLY A 331 10.72 7.43 10.94
C GLY A 331 9.24 7.11 10.98
N ASN A 332 8.51 7.58 9.98
CA ASN A 332 7.12 7.25 9.76
C ASN A 332 6.21 7.47 10.99
N ASN A 333 6.21 8.73 11.46
CA ASN A 333 5.41 9.21 12.58
C ASN A 333 4.79 10.58 12.25
N ASN A 334 4.22 11.26 13.25
CA ASN A 334 3.65 12.59 13.11
C ASN A 334 4.44 13.65 13.94
N PHE A 335 5.75 13.45 14.13
CA PHE A 335 6.58 14.43 14.83
C PHE A 335 6.67 15.75 14.07
N PHE A 336 6.63 16.87 14.79
CA PHE A 336 6.77 18.21 14.22
C PHE A 336 7.78 19.05 15.00
N GLY A 337 8.00 20.30 14.58
CA GLY A 337 8.95 21.22 15.21
C GLY A 337 10.37 21.10 14.66
N PHE A 338 11.36 21.54 15.42
CA PHE A 338 12.74 21.71 14.98
C PHE A 338 13.65 20.61 15.53
N MET A 339 14.63 20.17 14.73
CA MET A 339 15.70 19.33 15.24
C MET A 339 16.57 20.10 16.21
N LYS A 340 16.90 19.47 17.35
CA LYS A 340 17.85 20.01 18.35
C LYS A 340 19.25 19.47 18.08
N ASP A 341 20.26 20.10 18.73
CA ASP A 341 21.63 19.65 18.65
C ASP A 341 21.88 18.38 19.46
N PHE A 342 22.46 17.38 18.84
CA PHE A 342 22.98 16.20 19.53
C PHE A 342 24.17 16.57 20.38
N GLN A 343 24.13 16.15 21.64
CA GLN A 343 25.24 16.39 22.61
C GLN A 343 26.36 15.35 22.43
N SER A 344 26.03 14.17 21.94
CA SER A 344 26.96 13.07 21.66
C SER A 344 27.35 13.07 20.17
N ASN A 345 28.50 12.46 19.85
CA ASN A 345 28.97 12.22 18.48
C ASN A 345 29.06 10.71 18.17
N SER A 346 28.21 9.90 18.80
CA SER A 346 28.25 8.41 18.74
C SER A 346 27.34 7.80 17.71
N LEU A 347 26.47 8.59 17.03
CA LEU A 347 25.48 8.05 16.10
C LEU A 347 26.13 7.34 14.90
N GLU A 348 25.60 6.17 14.62
CA GLU A 348 25.90 5.32 13.47
C GLU A 348 24.72 5.27 12.48
N PHE A 349 23.47 5.37 13.00
CA PHE A 349 22.23 5.36 12.24
C PHE A 349 21.28 6.47 12.72
N LEU A 350 20.72 7.25 11.79
CA LEU A 350 19.75 8.30 12.10
C LEU A 350 18.66 8.33 11.03
N ASP A 351 17.42 8.04 11.42
CA ASP A 351 16.25 8.17 10.54
C ASP A 351 15.13 9.00 11.19
N PHE A 352 14.79 10.12 10.54
CA PHE A 352 13.65 10.99 10.83
C PHE A 352 12.68 11.10 9.67
N SER A 353 12.79 10.22 8.67
CA SER A 353 11.99 10.24 7.45
C SER A 353 10.50 10.13 7.74
N TYR A 354 9.65 10.63 6.84
CA TYR A 354 8.20 10.55 6.93
C TYR A 354 7.64 11.12 8.23
N ASN A 355 7.95 12.42 8.47
CA ASN A 355 7.46 13.20 9.62
C ASN A 355 7.05 14.61 9.18
N ASN A 356 6.75 15.49 10.13
CA ASN A 356 6.40 16.89 9.89
C ASN A 356 7.46 17.87 10.46
N LEU A 357 8.73 17.44 10.53
CA LEU A 357 9.83 18.26 11.03
C LEU A 357 10.08 19.45 10.11
N GLN A 358 10.46 20.58 10.71
CA GLN A 358 10.65 21.84 9.99
C GLN A 358 11.93 22.57 10.43
N GLY A 359 12.30 23.62 9.68
CA GLY A 359 13.49 24.41 9.98
C GLY A 359 14.78 23.79 9.43
N GLU A 360 15.91 24.28 9.87
CA GLU A 360 17.22 23.90 9.38
C GLU A 360 17.71 22.57 9.98
N ILE A 361 18.54 21.88 9.22
CA ILE A 361 19.23 20.67 9.69
C ILE A 361 20.27 21.07 10.72
N SER A 362 20.23 20.44 11.90
CA SER A 362 21.16 20.74 13.00
C SER A 362 22.62 20.53 12.60
N GLU A 363 23.48 21.50 12.92
CA GLU A 363 24.92 21.39 12.67
C GLU A 363 25.60 20.22 13.41
N SER A 364 24.99 19.72 14.48
CA SER A 364 25.50 18.58 15.24
C SER A 364 25.52 17.28 14.41
N ILE A 365 24.71 17.18 13.35
CA ILE A 365 24.71 16.02 12.44
C ILE A 365 26.05 15.93 11.71
N TYR A 366 26.61 17.03 11.27
CA TYR A 366 27.92 17.04 10.58
C TYR A 366 29.11 16.60 11.46
N ARG A 367 28.90 16.52 12.79
CA ARG A 367 29.91 16.03 13.76
C ARG A 367 29.84 14.52 13.98
N GLN A 368 28.81 13.82 13.47
CA GLN A 368 28.61 12.39 13.65
C GLN A 368 29.49 11.58 12.69
N LEU A 369 30.77 11.50 12.94
CA LEU A 369 31.76 10.89 12.02
C LEU A 369 31.59 9.39 11.80
N ASN A 370 30.81 8.70 12.66
CA ASN A 370 30.50 7.28 12.55
C ASN A 370 29.21 6.98 11.78
N LEU A 371 28.48 8.03 11.37
CA LEU A 371 27.19 7.88 10.70
C LEU A 371 27.33 7.09 9.40
N THR A 372 26.51 6.05 9.26
CA THR A 372 26.42 5.20 8.07
C THR A 372 25.17 5.48 7.24
N TYR A 373 24.09 5.86 7.92
CA TYR A 373 22.77 6.12 7.32
C TYR A 373 22.21 7.45 7.84
N LEU A 374 21.71 8.28 6.94
CA LEU A 374 21.01 9.52 7.26
C LEU A 374 19.71 9.61 6.47
N GLY A 375 18.57 9.39 7.13
CA GLY A 375 17.20 9.51 6.60
C GLY A 375 16.53 10.77 7.10
N LEU A 376 16.17 11.68 6.20
CA LEU A 376 15.46 12.93 6.47
C LEU A 376 14.32 13.17 5.49
N GLU A 377 14.05 12.23 4.60
CA GLU A 377 13.09 12.39 3.51
C GLU A 377 11.64 12.55 4.02
N TYR A 378 10.78 13.14 3.17
CA TYR A 378 9.37 13.37 3.51
C TYR A 378 9.17 14.14 4.81
N ASN A 379 9.77 15.34 4.88
CA ASN A 379 9.62 16.32 5.95
C ASN A 379 9.37 17.72 5.38
N ASN A 380 9.33 18.74 6.23
CA ASN A 380 9.21 20.14 5.82
C ASN A 380 10.48 20.93 6.19
N LEU A 381 11.65 20.30 6.04
CA LEU A 381 12.95 20.90 6.34
C LEU A 381 13.28 22.00 5.36
N SER A 382 14.01 23.00 5.83
CA SER A 382 14.38 24.20 5.08
C SER A 382 15.86 24.57 5.29
N GLY A 383 16.29 25.68 4.70
CA GLY A 383 17.67 26.13 4.82
C GLY A 383 18.61 25.46 3.85
N VAL A 384 19.87 25.29 4.23
CA VAL A 384 20.96 24.83 3.35
C VAL A 384 21.57 23.55 3.88
N LEU A 385 21.44 22.46 3.14
CA LEU A 385 22.18 21.23 3.38
C LEU A 385 23.60 21.39 2.83
N ASN A 386 24.58 21.39 3.72
CA ASN A 386 25.99 21.47 3.35
C ASN A 386 26.56 20.10 3.06
N LEU A 387 26.52 19.70 1.78
CA LEU A 387 27.06 18.40 1.36
C LEU A 387 28.56 18.29 1.58
N ASP A 388 29.34 19.37 1.45
CA ASP A 388 30.76 19.31 1.66
C ASP A 388 31.14 18.90 3.09
N MET A 389 30.29 19.22 4.07
CA MET A 389 30.46 18.78 5.45
C MET A 389 29.99 17.32 5.63
N LEU A 390 28.86 16.92 5.04
CA LEU A 390 28.39 15.53 5.10
C LEU A 390 29.36 14.56 4.41
N LEU A 391 29.93 14.94 3.29
CA LEU A 391 30.86 14.10 2.53
C LEU A 391 32.21 13.88 3.24
N ARG A 392 32.50 14.59 4.34
CA ARG A 392 33.61 14.30 5.24
C ARG A 392 33.35 13.10 6.15
N ILE A 393 32.07 12.69 6.30
CA ILE A 393 31.69 11.49 7.05
C ILE A 393 31.98 10.28 6.16
N THR A 394 33.19 9.73 6.27
CA THR A 394 33.68 8.68 5.36
C THR A 394 32.95 7.35 5.50
N ARG A 395 32.17 7.17 6.55
CA ARG A 395 31.31 5.98 6.79
C ARG A 395 29.90 6.11 6.24
N LEU A 396 29.50 7.30 5.82
CA LEU A 396 28.17 7.51 5.27
C LEU A 396 28.01 6.78 3.93
N HIS A 397 27.08 5.81 3.90
CA HIS A 397 26.71 5.03 2.72
C HIS A 397 25.39 5.49 2.13
N ASP A 398 24.40 5.83 2.97
CA ASP A 398 23.04 6.13 2.57
C ASP A 398 22.66 7.55 2.98
N LEU A 399 22.22 8.35 2.01
CA LEU A 399 21.78 9.73 2.21
C LEU A 399 20.41 9.95 1.55
N PHE A 400 19.35 10.05 2.36
CA PHE A 400 17.97 10.19 1.93
C PHE A 400 17.38 11.51 2.42
N VAL A 401 17.19 12.47 1.50
CA VAL A 401 16.73 13.82 1.81
C VAL A 401 15.56 14.27 0.92
N SER A 402 14.98 13.34 0.17
CA SER A 402 13.88 13.60 -0.75
C SER A 402 12.68 14.28 -0.08
N ASN A 403 11.86 14.96 -0.89
CA ASN A 403 10.60 15.57 -0.43
C ASN A 403 10.75 16.58 0.73
N ASN A 404 11.78 17.44 0.65
CA ASN A 404 11.98 18.62 1.47
C ASN A 404 12.08 19.86 0.56
N SER A 405 10.95 20.32 0.05
CA SER A 405 10.89 21.32 -1.03
C SER A 405 11.50 22.69 -0.70
N GLN A 406 11.73 22.99 0.59
CA GLN A 406 12.35 24.23 1.05
C GLN A 406 13.85 24.06 1.34
N LEU A 407 14.39 22.83 1.21
CA LEU A 407 15.80 22.53 1.43
C LEU A 407 16.59 22.84 0.16
N SER A 408 17.62 23.65 0.28
CA SER A 408 18.59 23.91 -0.79
C SER A 408 19.89 23.16 -0.55
N ILE A 409 20.60 22.81 -1.62
CA ILE A 409 21.81 22.02 -1.54
C ILE A 409 23.02 22.89 -1.87
N LEU A 410 23.97 22.96 -0.95
CA LEU A 410 25.28 23.54 -1.18
C LEU A 410 26.31 22.43 -1.38
N SER A 411 26.93 22.41 -2.54
CA SER A 411 27.97 21.44 -2.89
C SER A 411 29.08 22.15 -3.70
N THR A 412 30.31 21.91 -3.30
CA THR A 412 31.50 22.16 -4.10
C THR A 412 32.01 20.83 -4.71
N ASN A 413 33.27 20.67 -4.99
CA ASN A 413 33.84 19.51 -5.67
C ASN A 413 34.53 18.53 -4.70
N VAL A 414 33.87 18.08 -3.63
CA VAL A 414 34.49 17.14 -2.69
C VAL A 414 34.38 15.71 -3.23
N SER A 415 35.50 14.99 -3.25
CA SER A 415 35.64 13.68 -3.91
C SER A 415 35.82 12.48 -2.98
N SER A 416 35.59 12.62 -1.66
CA SER A 416 35.93 11.57 -0.70
C SER A 416 34.74 11.09 0.10
N SER A 417 33.81 10.37 -0.49
CA SER A 417 32.80 9.65 0.29
C SER A 417 32.59 8.21 -0.21
N ASN A 418 32.06 7.37 0.66
CA ASN A 418 31.69 5.98 0.34
C ASN A 418 30.19 5.84 0.06
N LEU A 419 29.54 6.91 -0.37
CA LEU A 419 28.10 6.85 -0.68
C LEU A 419 27.80 5.80 -1.72
N THR A 420 26.87 4.92 -1.38
CA THR A 420 26.29 3.85 -2.23
C THR A 420 24.88 4.17 -2.65
N SER A 421 24.13 4.93 -1.84
CA SER A 421 22.73 5.25 -2.11
C SER A 421 22.43 6.72 -1.81
N ILE A 422 21.84 7.42 -2.79
CA ILE A 422 21.42 8.81 -2.65
C ILE A 422 20.00 8.97 -3.14
N ARG A 423 19.13 9.60 -2.31
CA ARG A 423 17.80 10.04 -2.69
C ARG A 423 17.65 11.53 -2.49
N MET A 424 17.42 12.24 -3.58
CA MET A 424 17.27 13.70 -3.65
C MET A 424 16.06 14.09 -4.52
N ALA A 425 14.99 13.32 -4.45
CA ALA A 425 13.76 13.62 -5.18
C ALA A 425 13.04 14.84 -4.58
N SER A 426 12.33 15.59 -5.40
CA SER A 426 11.48 16.71 -4.95
C SER A 426 12.22 17.79 -4.15
N LEU A 427 13.43 18.16 -4.56
CA LEU A 427 14.24 19.23 -3.96
C LEU A 427 14.33 20.49 -4.84
N ASN A 428 13.49 20.59 -5.88
CA ASN A 428 13.51 21.70 -6.85
C ASN A 428 14.86 21.88 -7.58
N LEU A 429 15.61 20.82 -7.81
CA LEU A 429 16.88 20.86 -8.52
C LEU A 429 16.66 21.23 -10.00
N GLU A 430 17.35 22.25 -10.50
CA GLU A 430 17.29 22.66 -11.91
C GLU A 430 18.32 21.91 -12.79
N LYS A 431 19.33 21.30 -12.18
CA LYS A 431 20.40 20.55 -12.85
C LYS A 431 20.83 19.37 -12.04
N VAL A 432 21.35 18.34 -12.70
CA VAL A 432 22.02 17.20 -12.04
C VAL A 432 23.21 17.71 -11.23
N PRO A 433 23.29 17.47 -9.92
CA PRO A 433 24.38 17.98 -9.10
C PRO A 433 25.75 17.43 -9.54
N HIS A 434 26.68 18.32 -9.79
CA HIS A 434 27.99 17.97 -10.41
C HIS A 434 28.88 17.10 -9.49
N PHE A 435 28.70 17.16 -8.15
CA PHE A 435 29.48 16.35 -7.22
C PHE A 435 29.29 14.85 -7.45
N LEU A 436 28.13 14.42 -7.94
CA LEU A 436 27.81 13.02 -8.22
C LEU A 436 28.82 12.36 -9.16
N LYS A 437 29.45 13.13 -10.08
CA LYS A 437 30.47 12.64 -11.00
C LYS A 437 31.63 11.91 -10.30
N TYR A 438 31.93 12.30 -9.07
CA TYR A 438 33.07 11.77 -8.32
C TYR A 438 32.75 10.54 -7.49
N HIS A 439 31.44 10.11 -7.42
CA HIS A 439 30.97 9.01 -6.61
C HIS A 439 30.79 7.73 -7.42
N LYS A 440 31.88 7.13 -7.90
CA LYS A 440 31.86 5.94 -8.79
C LYS A 440 31.35 4.66 -8.13
N LYS A 441 31.26 4.62 -6.79
CA LYS A 441 30.72 3.51 -6.02
C LYS A 441 29.21 3.57 -5.83
N LEU A 442 28.57 4.66 -6.26
CA LEU A 442 27.14 4.84 -6.13
C LEU A 442 26.39 3.73 -6.87
N GLU A 443 25.51 3.04 -6.17
CA GLU A 443 24.69 1.93 -6.66
C GLU A 443 23.27 2.36 -6.96
N PHE A 444 22.71 3.26 -6.14
CA PHE A 444 21.36 3.78 -6.28
C PHE A 444 21.36 5.31 -6.30
N LEU A 445 20.68 5.88 -7.30
CA LEU A 445 20.50 7.33 -7.43
C LEU A 445 19.05 7.65 -7.79
N ASP A 446 18.38 8.43 -6.93
CA ASP A 446 17.05 8.99 -7.17
C ASP A 446 17.13 10.53 -7.22
N LEU A 447 16.85 11.11 -8.38
CA LEU A 447 16.70 12.53 -8.64
C LEU A 447 15.30 12.85 -9.20
N SER A 448 14.33 12.00 -8.95
CA SER A 448 12.98 12.12 -9.50
C SER A 448 12.26 13.38 -9.00
N ASN A 449 11.19 13.74 -9.69
CA ASN A 449 10.30 14.85 -9.31
C ASN A 449 11.04 16.17 -9.00
N ASN A 450 11.99 16.54 -9.86
CA ASN A 450 12.74 17.77 -9.79
C ASN A 450 12.44 18.69 -11.00
N GLN A 451 13.20 19.74 -11.16
CA GLN A 451 13.08 20.68 -12.29
C GLN A 451 14.28 20.58 -13.25
N ILE A 452 14.89 19.38 -13.33
CA ILE A 452 16.12 19.16 -14.11
C ILE A 452 15.81 19.28 -15.60
N VAL A 453 16.50 20.20 -16.28
CA VAL A 453 16.29 20.50 -17.70
C VAL A 453 17.45 19.99 -18.56
N GLY A 454 17.15 19.69 -19.81
CA GLY A 454 18.14 19.51 -20.88
C GLY A 454 18.56 18.06 -21.09
N LYS A 455 19.85 17.75 -20.96
CA LYS A 455 20.46 16.48 -21.35
C LYS A 455 20.91 15.66 -20.14
N VAL A 456 20.72 14.35 -20.18
CA VAL A 456 21.38 13.42 -19.25
C VAL A 456 22.90 13.58 -19.40
N PRO A 457 23.64 13.88 -18.31
CA PRO A 457 25.08 14.15 -18.41
C PRO A 457 25.88 12.96 -18.95
N GLU A 458 26.82 13.21 -19.87
CA GLU A 458 27.67 12.16 -20.46
C GLU A 458 28.52 11.41 -19.41
N TRP A 459 28.90 12.10 -18.32
CA TRP A 459 29.71 11.50 -17.28
C TRP A 459 29.00 10.41 -16.45
N PHE A 460 27.68 10.23 -16.62
CA PHE A 460 27.01 9.05 -16.07
C PHE A 460 27.63 7.74 -16.56
N SER A 461 28.16 7.70 -17.79
CA SER A 461 28.90 6.57 -18.32
C SER A 461 30.13 6.17 -17.49
N GLU A 462 30.67 7.10 -16.67
CA GLU A 462 31.80 6.84 -15.77
C GLU A 462 31.37 6.24 -14.42
N MET A 463 30.05 6.21 -14.12
CA MET A 463 29.49 5.69 -12.85
C MET A 463 29.31 4.17 -12.91
N SER A 464 30.42 3.46 -12.87
CA SER A 464 30.44 2.01 -13.07
C SER A 464 29.74 1.19 -11.95
N GLY A 465 29.49 1.78 -10.77
CA GLY A 465 28.78 1.13 -9.67
C GLY A 465 27.27 1.17 -9.80
N LEU A 466 26.72 2.08 -10.64
CA LEU A 466 25.29 2.39 -10.61
C LEU A 466 24.44 1.22 -11.14
N ASN A 467 23.56 0.71 -10.28
CA ASN A 467 22.61 -0.37 -10.54
C ASN A 467 21.21 0.16 -10.85
N LYS A 468 20.76 1.20 -10.12
CA LYS A 468 19.43 1.79 -10.28
C LYS A 468 19.53 3.30 -10.40
N LEU A 469 18.80 3.87 -11.38
CA LEU A 469 18.74 5.29 -11.67
C LEU A 469 17.30 5.73 -11.88
N ASP A 470 16.83 6.65 -11.03
CA ASP A 470 15.53 7.30 -11.19
C ASP A 470 15.73 8.79 -11.54
N LEU A 471 15.32 9.17 -12.74
CA LEU A 471 15.28 10.54 -13.25
C LEU A 471 13.86 10.94 -13.65
N SER A 472 12.84 10.19 -13.21
CA SER A 472 11.46 10.43 -13.58
C SER A 472 10.95 11.80 -13.13
N HIS A 473 9.85 12.27 -13.73
CA HIS A 473 9.23 13.55 -13.37
C HIS A 473 10.22 14.73 -13.38
N ASN A 474 10.89 14.93 -14.52
CA ASN A 474 11.81 16.03 -14.77
C ASN A 474 11.51 16.67 -16.15
N PHE A 475 12.40 17.51 -16.66
CA PHE A 475 12.30 18.16 -17.98
C PHE A 475 13.47 17.78 -18.90
N LEU A 476 13.99 16.56 -18.73
CA LEU A 476 15.06 16.03 -19.56
C LEU A 476 14.53 15.72 -20.97
N SER A 477 15.36 16.02 -22.01
CA SER A 477 14.92 15.89 -23.41
C SER A 477 15.84 15.03 -24.27
N THR A 478 17.09 14.83 -23.87
CA THR A 478 18.11 14.08 -24.64
C THR A 478 19.09 13.39 -23.73
N GLY A 479 19.95 12.51 -24.27
CA GLY A 479 21.05 11.87 -23.55
C GLY A 479 20.78 10.43 -23.10
N ILE A 480 19.69 9.81 -23.56
CA ILE A 480 19.38 8.39 -23.24
C ILE A 480 20.51 7.44 -23.70
N GLU A 481 21.23 7.84 -24.75
CA GLU A 481 22.36 7.07 -25.30
C GLU A 481 23.46 6.75 -24.29
N VAL A 482 23.57 7.51 -23.21
CA VAL A 482 24.57 7.30 -22.15
C VAL A 482 24.35 5.96 -21.42
N LEU A 483 23.11 5.48 -21.35
CA LEU A 483 22.74 4.27 -20.60
C LEU A 483 23.49 3.02 -21.06
N HIS A 484 23.82 2.91 -22.39
CA HIS A 484 24.52 1.74 -22.93
C HIS A 484 25.95 1.57 -22.38
N ALA A 485 26.56 2.67 -21.94
CA ALA A 485 27.91 2.68 -21.41
C ALA A 485 27.99 2.41 -19.90
N MET A 486 26.85 2.10 -19.25
CA MET A 486 26.75 1.85 -17.81
C MET A 486 26.63 0.33 -17.58
N PRO A 487 27.75 -0.39 -17.33
CA PRO A 487 27.78 -1.86 -17.44
C PRO A 487 26.97 -2.60 -16.37
N ASN A 488 26.76 -2.00 -15.22
CA ASN A 488 26.05 -2.61 -14.09
C ASN A 488 24.60 -2.11 -13.92
N LEU A 489 24.12 -1.25 -14.84
CA LEU A 489 22.78 -0.70 -14.73
C LEU A 489 21.73 -1.79 -14.94
N MET A 490 20.93 -2.03 -13.90
CA MET A 490 19.85 -3.01 -13.86
C MET A 490 18.48 -2.35 -14.05
N GLY A 491 18.30 -1.15 -13.51
CA GLY A 491 17.01 -0.46 -13.58
C GLY A 491 17.15 1.03 -13.86
N VAL A 492 16.29 1.53 -14.79
CA VAL A 492 16.20 2.97 -15.06
C VAL A 492 14.75 3.39 -15.22
N ASP A 493 14.39 4.49 -14.53
CA ASP A 493 13.13 5.20 -14.72
C ASP A 493 13.39 6.61 -15.29
N LEU A 494 12.91 6.86 -16.50
CA LEU A 494 12.93 8.14 -17.22
C LEU A 494 11.53 8.67 -17.48
N SER A 495 10.51 8.12 -16.83
CA SER A 495 9.11 8.50 -17.08
C SER A 495 8.84 9.96 -16.76
N PHE A 496 7.79 10.51 -17.34
CA PHE A 496 7.39 11.91 -17.12
C PHE A 496 8.53 12.91 -17.37
N ASN A 497 9.10 12.86 -18.60
CA ASN A 497 10.12 13.77 -19.10
C ASN A 497 9.74 14.30 -20.49
N LEU A 498 10.67 14.94 -21.19
CA LEU A 498 10.48 15.52 -22.53
C LEU A 498 11.31 14.79 -23.60
N PHE A 499 11.69 13.54 -23.36
CA PHE A 499 12.42 12.77 -24.37
C PHE A 499 11.57 12.58 -25.62
N ASN A 500 12.14 12.84 -26.80
CA ASN A 500 11.42 12.75 -28.07
C ASN A 500 11.89 11.62 -28.99
N LYS A 501 13.01 10.99 -28.68
CA LYS A 501 13.56 9.88 -29.45
C LYS A 501 14.32 8.89 -28.57
N LEU A 502 14.22 7.60 -28.93
CA LEU A 502 15.21 6.60 -28.47
C LEU A 502 16.37 6.53 -29.48
N PRO A 503 17.59 6.24 -29.02
CA PRO A 503 18.72 5.97 -29.90
C PRO A 503 18.43 4.75 -30.80
N VAL A 504 18.90 4.78 -32.04
CA VAL A 504 18.78 3.65 -32.95
C VAL A 504 20.18 3.29 -33.46
N PRO A 505 20.67 2.05 -33.16
CA PRO A 505 20.05 0.97 -32.41
C PRO A 505 19.91 1.29 -30.91
N ILE A 506 18.87 0.75 -30.26
CA ILE A 506 18.73 0.80 -28.81
C ILE A 506 19.71 -0.19 -28.22
N LEU A 507 20.82 0.29 -27.68
CA LEU A 507 21.81 -0.52 -27.01
C LEU A 507 21.59 -0.40 -25.50
N LEU A 508 21.19 -1.47 -24.84
CA LEU A 508 21.00 -1.55 -23.40
C LEU A 508 22.08 -2.47 -22.79
N PRO A 509 22.51 -2.25 -21.55
CA PRO A 509 23.37 -3.19 -20.85
C PRO A 509 22.71 -4.56 -20.77
N SER A 510 23.52 -5.62 -20.84
CA SER A 510 23.02 -7.00 -20.68
C SER A 510 22.45 -7.27 -19.27
N THR A 511 22.83 -6.44 -18.31
CA THR A 511 22.35 -6.47 -16.91
C THR A 511 20.97 -5.84 -16.74
N MET A 512 20.46 -5.11 -17.76
CA MET A 512 19.19 -4.38 -17.66
C MET A 512 18.01 -5.30 -17.38
N GLU A 513 17.34 -5.06 -16.28
CA GLU A 513 16.12 -5.77 -15.85
C GLU A 513 14.87 -4.89 -16.01
N MET A 514 15.00 -3.58 -15.81
CA MET A 514 13.87 -2.66 -15.82
C MET A 514 14.17 -1.42 -16.66
N LEU A 515 13.28 -1.12 -17.63
CA LEU A 515 13.30 0.10 -18.44
C LEU A 515 11.92 0.75 -18.44
N ILE A 516 11.84 1.96 -17.89
CA ILE A 516 10.62 2.78 -17.88
C ILE A 516 10.92 4.08 -18.62
N VAL A 517 10.20 4.31 -19.71
CA VAL A 517 10.26 5.57 -20.49
C VAL A 517 8.87 6.13 -20.73
N SER A 518 7.90 5.75 -19.92
CA SER A 518 6.50 6.15 -20.07
C SER A 518 6.29 7.66 -19.89
N ASN A 519 5.18 8.19 -20.41
CA ASN A 519 4.83 9.61 -20.29
C ASN A 519 5.95 10.54 -20.79
N ASN A 520 6.34 10.35 -22.06
CA ASN A 520 7.29 11.17 -22.77
C ASN A 520 6.74 11.56 -24.16
N GLU A 521 7.55 12.20 -25.00
CA GLU A 521 7.20 12.56 -26.39
C GLU A 521 7.87 11.62 -27.41
N ILE A 522 8.33 10.43 -26.98
CA ILE A 522 9.14 9.54 -27.79
C ILE A 522 8.31 9.02 -28.97
N SER A 523 8.88 9.15 -30.17
CA SER A 523 8.24 8.75 -31.43
C SER A 523 9.14 7.82 -32.25
N GLY A 524 8.56 7.20 -33.28
CA GLY A 524 9.23 6.26 -34.17
C GLY A 524 8.98 4.80 -33.78
N ASN A 525 9.71 3.89 -34.42
CA ASN A 525 9.55 2.45 -34.26
C ASN A 525 10.52 1.90 -33.20
N ILE A 526 10.12 0.85 -32.50
CA ILE A 526 11.01 0.10 -31.63
C ILE A 526 11.93 -0.78 -32.48
N HIS A 527 13.23 -0.56 -32.35
CA HIS A 527 14.22 -1.35 -33.08
C HIS A 527 14.48 -2.71 -32.41
N SER A 528 14.72 -3.76 -33.20
CA SER A 528 14.93 -5.14 -32.72
C SER A 528 16.14 -5.31 -31.78
N SER A 529 17.05 -4.34 -31.74
CA SER A 529 18.17 -4.36 -30.79
C SER A 529 17.75 -4.35 -29.32
N ILE A 530 16.52 -3.90 -28.97
CA ILE A 530 16.00 -3.98 -27.61
C ILE A 530 15.99 -5.42 -27.07
N CYS A 531 15.83 -6.41 -27.94
CA CYS A 531 15.82 -7.81 -27.57
C CYS A 531 17.21 -8.37 -27.19
N GLN A 532 18.28 -7.58 -27.31
CA GLN A 532 19.61 -7.95 -26.83
C GLN A 532 19.70 -7.85 -25.30
N ALA A 533 18.81 -7.08 -24.67
CA ALA A 533 18.67 -7.02 -23.21
C ALA A 533 17.90 -8.25 -22.70
N THR A 534 18.54 -9.42 -22.68
CA THR A 534 17.89 -10.70 -22.36
C THR A 534 17.42 -10.84 -20.92
N ASN A 535 17.96 -10.03 -19.99
CA ASN A 535 17.55 -10.01 -18.58
C ASN A 535 16.35 -9.12 -18.33
N LEU A 536 15.87 -8.37 -19.34
CA LEU A 536 14.77 -7.43 -19.17
C LEU A 536 13.50 -8.17 -18.73
N ASN A 537 13.02 -7.86 -17.53
CA ASN A 537 11.79 -8.39 -16.95
C ASN A 537 10.65 -7.36 -16.94
N TYR A 538 10.98 -6.07 -16.97
CA TYR A 538 10.03 -4.98 -16.93
C TYR A 538 10.30 -3.96 -18.03
N LEU A 539 9.32 -3.75 -18.93
CA LEU A 539 9.38 -2.77 -20.02
C LEU A 539 8.10 -1.92 -20.07
N ASP A 540 8.24 -0.61 -19.76
CA ASP A 540 7.14 0.34 -19.88
C ASP A 540 7.46 1.45 -20.90
N LEU A 541 6.74 1.42 -22.00
CA LEU A 541 6.79 2.38 -23.12
C LEU A 541 5.52 3.24 -23.21
N SER A 542 4.62 3.15 -22.22
CA SER A 542 3.28 3.72 -22.30
C SER A 542 3.27 5.25 -22.39
N TYR A 543 2.14 5.78 -22.83
CA TYR A 543 1.94 7.24 -22.95
C TYR A 543 3.07 7.96 -23.70
N ASN A 544 3.29 7.51 -24.94
CA ASN A 544 4.25 8.07 -25.88
C ASN A 544 3.64 8.20 -27.29
N SER A 545 4.47 8.48 -28.28
CA SER A 545 4.07 8.53 -29.70
C SER A 545 4.75 7.43 -30.54
N PHE A 546 5.11 6.30 -29.91
CA PHE A 546 5.68 5.17 -30.65
C PHE A 546 4.73 4.68 -31.74
N SER A 547 5.28 4.24 -32.86
CA SER A 547 4.52 3.81 -34.05
C SER A 547 5.15 2.56 -34.68
N GLY A 548 4.53 2.06 -35.76
CA GLY A 548 5.00 0.87 -36.47
C GLY A 548 4.69 -0.43 -35.72
N GLU A 549 5.22 -1.54 -36.24
CA GLU A 549 5.05 -2.86 -35.67
C GLU A 549 6.08 -3.11 -34.57
N LEU A 550 5.67 -3.89 -33.58
CA LEU A 550 6.60 -4.36 -32.54
C LEU A 550 7.56 -5.42 -33.08
N PRO A 551 8.83 -5.44 -32.66
CA PRO A 551 9.77 -6.45 -33.07
C PRO A 551 9.31 -7.85 -32.63
N SER A 552 9.29 -8.82 -33.58
CA SER A 552 8.89 -10.20 -33.31
C SER A 552 9.77 -10.89 -32.26
N CYS A 553 11.01 -10.45 -32.08
CA CYS A 553 11.95 -10.97 -31.08
C CYS A 553 11.48 -10.77 -29.62
N LEU A 554 10.55 -9.86 -29.36
CA LEU A 554 9.94 -9.73 -28.02
C LEU A 554 9.30 -11.05 -27.56
N SER A 555 8.80 -11.86 -28.47
CA SER A 555 8.25 -13.18 -28.16
C SER A 555 9.27 -14.19 -27.63
N ASN A 556 10.55 -13.91 -27.75
CA ASN A 556 11.66 -14.77 -27.31
C ASN A 556 12.35 -14.27 -26.01
N MET A 557 11.86 -13.18 -25.43
CA MET A 557 12.45 -12.62 -24.21
C MET A 557 11.92 -13.35 -22.97
N THR A 558 12.51 -14.49 -22.64
CA THR A 558 12.00 -15.44 -21.62
C THR A 558 11.90 -14.87 -20.20
N ASN A 559 12.59 -13.78 -19.89
CA ASN A 559 12.54 -13.14 -18.58
C ASN A 559 11.47 -12.04 -18.48
N LEU A 560 10.84 -11.63 -19.60
CA LEU A 560 9.90 -10.53 -19.61
C LEU A 560 8.60 -10.90 -18.88
N GLN A 561 8.35 -10.25 -17.75
CA GLN A 561 7.18 -10.43 -16.89
C GLN A 561 6.17 -9.32 -17.04
N THR A 562 6.61 -8.10 -17.32
CA THR A 562 5.76 -6.92 -17.46
C THR A 562 6.04 -6.21 -18.77
N LEU A 563 5.02 -6.05 -19.60
CA LEU A 563 5.07 -5.29 -20.84
C LEU A 563 3.91 -4.30 -20.88
N VAL A 564 4.24 -3.00 -20.82
CA VAL A 564 3.27 -1.90 -20.85
C VAL A 564 3.49 -1.03 -22.08
N LEU A 565 2.52 -1.08 -23.01
CA LEU A 565 2.54 -0.38 -24.31
C LEU A 565 1.40 0.64 -24.43
N LYS A 566 0.64 0.85 -23.37
CA LYS A 566 -0.60 1.62 -23.37
C LYS A 566 -0.41 3.04 -23.95
N SER A 567 -1.45 3.54 -24.66
CA SER A 567 -1.52 4.90 -25.19
C SER A 567 -0.31 5.26 -26.08
N ASN A 568 -0.25 4.58 -27.25
CA ASN A 568 0.72 4.80 -28.31
C ASN A 568 0.05 4.68 -29.68
N ASN A 569 0.84 4.67 -30.75
CA ASN A 569 0.40 4.54 -32.13
C ASN A 569 0.88 3.21 -32.78
N PHE A 570 1.12 2.17 -31.98
CA PHE A 570 1.54 0.86 -32.50
C PHE A 570 0.49 0.24 -33.43
N VAL A 571 0.96 -0.40 -34.49
CA VAL A 571 0.14 -1.08 -35.50
C VAL A 571 0.58 -2.56 -35.66
N GLY A 572 -0.11 -3.32 -36.51
CA GLY A 572 0.22 -4.71 -36.77
C GLY A 572 -0.29 -5.67 -35.68
N PRO A 573 0.10 -6.94 -35.75
CA PRO A 573 -0.30 -7.93 -34.74
C PRO A 573 0.43 -7.74 -33.42
N ILE A 574 -0.22 -8.12 -32.33
CA ILE A 574 0.46 -8.16 -31.03
C ILE A 574 1.45 -9.34 -30.98
N PRO A 575 2.74 -9.11 -30.69
CA PRO A 575 3.64 -10.20 -30.39
C PRO A 575 3.30 -10.78 -29.01
N MET A 576 3.14 -12.10 -28.95
CA MET A 576 2.97 -12.74 -27.66
C MET A 576 4.33 -12.93 -26.98
N PRO A 577 4.51 -12.39 -25.81
CA PRO A 577 5.68 -12.69 -25.02
C PRO A 577 5.61 -14.12 -24.48
N THR A 578 6.68 -14.51 -23.85
CA THR A 578 6.94 -15.86 -23.32
C THR A 578 6.01 -16.26 -22.17
N PRO A 579 6.05 -17.52 -21.74
CA PRO A 579 5.26 -18.02 -20.61
C PRO A 579 5.45 -17.26 -19.28
N SER A 580 6.54 -16.50 -19.12
CA SER A 580 6.84 -15.71 -17.92
C SER A 580 5.98 -14.46 -17.72
N ILE A 581 5.24 -14.02 -18.76
CA ILE A 581 4.49 -12.78 -18.69
C ILE A 581 3.39 -12.83 -17.61
N SER A 582 3.37 -11.80 -16.76
CA SER A 582 2.35 -11.60 -15.74
C SER A 582 1.45 -10.41 -16.04
N PHE A 583 2.00 -9.35 -16.62
CA PHE A 583 1.28 -8.12 -16.94
C PHE A 583 1.50 -7.76 -18.41
N TYR A 584 0.44 -7.90 -19.23
CA TYR A 584 0.44 -7.51 -20.64
C TYR A 584 -0.59 -6.41 -20.87
N ILE A 585 -0.12 -5.18 -21.04
CA ILE A 585 -0.97 -3.99 -21.18
C ILE A 585 -0.64 -3.26 -22.47
N ALA A 586 -1.47 -3.47 -23.51
CA ALA A 586 -1.31 -2.89 -24.84
C ALA A 586 -2.54 -2.07 -25.27
N SER A 587 -3.32 -1.60 -24.31
CA SER A 587 -4.52 -0.81 -24.56
C SER A 587 -4.23 0.53 -25.22
N GLU A 588 -5.25 1.11 -25.89
CA GLU A 588 -5.16 2.44 -26.52
C GLU A 588 -4.06 2.52 -27.59
N ASN A 589 -4.15 1.63 -28.58
CA ASN A 589 -3.26 1.55 -29.73
C ASN A 589 -4.04 1.27 -31.02
N GLN A 590 -3.37 0.87 -32.09
CA GLN A 590 -3.97 0.52 -33.37
C GLN A 590 -3.64 -0.94 -33.77
N PHE A 591 -3.44 -1.82 -32.79
CA PHE A 591 -3.18 -3.25 -33.04
C PHE A 591 -4.34 -3.91 -33.80
N ILE A 592 -4.00 -4.85 -34.69
CA ILE A 592 -4.92 -5.60 -35.52
C ILE A 592 -4.68 -7.11 -35.37
N GLY A 593 -5.59 -7.92 -35.97
CA GLY A 593 -5.47 -9.37 -35.96
C GLY A 593 -6.07 -10.03 -34.72
N GLU A 594 -5.72 -11.27 -34.46
CA GLU A 594 -6.28 -12.09 -33.40
C GLU A 594 -5.32 -12.18 -32.21
N ILE A 595 -5.86 -12.55 -31.04
CA ILE A 595 -5.03 -12.94 -29.88
C ILE A 595 -4.35 -14.25 -30.23
N PRO A 596 -3.01 -14.32 -30.29
CA PRO A 596 -2.31 -15.55 -30.63
C PRO A 596 -2.59 -16.67 -29.63
N ARG A 597 -2.81 -17.90 -30.11
CA ARG A 597 -3.06 -19.06 -29.23
C ARG A 597 -1.89 -19.38 -28.30
N SER A 598 -0.69 -18.90 -28.57
CA SER A 598 0.46 -19.03 -27.68
C SER A 598 0.26 -18.37 -26.31
N ILE A 599 -0.71 -17.46 -26.16
CA ILE A 599 -1.11 -16.92 -24.86
C ILE A 599 -1.47 -18.01 -23.84
N CYS A 600 -1.91 -19.17 -24.32
CA CYS A 600 -2.24 -20.33 -23.48
C CYS A 600 -1.03 -20.88 -22.70
N LEU A 601 0.19 -20.53 -23.10
CA LEU A 601 1.43 -20.92 -22.40
C LEU A 601 1.76 -20.00 -21.24
N SER A 602 1.10 -18.83 -21.14
CA SER A 602 1.38 -17.80 -20.12
C SER A 602 0.58 -18.09 -18.85
N ILE A 603 0.94 -19.15 -18.14
CA ILE A 603 0.24 -19.60 -16.91
C ILE A 603 0.34 -18.63 -15.74
N TYR A 604 1.27 -17.68 -15.77
CA TYR A 604 1.46 -16.64 -14.75
C TYR A 604 0.75 -15.34 -15.09
N LEU A 605 -0.02 -15.29 -16.19
CA LEU A 605 -0.70 -14.08 -16.65
C LEU A 605 -1.76 -13.63 -15.65
N ARG A 606 -1.57 -12.45 -15.07
CA ARG A 606 -2.49 -11.81 -14.11
C ARG A 606 -3.36 -10.74 -14.77
N ILE A 607 -2.78 -9.93 -15.66
CA ILE A 607 -3.50 -8.87 -16.36
C ILE A 607 -3.28 -9.00 -17.86
N LEU A 608 -4.37 -9.11 -18.61
CA LEU A 608 -4.40 -8.92 -20.07
C LEU A 608 -5.32 -7.74 -20.39
N SER A 609 -4.75 -6.61 -20.77
CA SER A 609 -5.50 -5.44 -21.25
C SER A 609 -5.03 -5.04 -22.64
N ILE A 610 -5.88 -5.30 -23.64
CA ILE A 610 -5.68 -4.91 -25.06
C ILE A 610 -6.86 -4.08 -25.55
N SER A 611 -7.55 -3.41 -24.64
CA SER A 611 -8.71 -2.57 -24.93
C SER A 611 -8.39 -1.38 -25.84
N ASN A 612 -9.41 -0.82 -26.49
CA ASN A 612 -9.28 0.34 -27.39
C ASN A 612 -8.23 0.10 -28.50
N ASN A 613 -8.45 -0.98 -29.27
CA ASN A 613 -7.63 -1.35 -30.40
C ASN A 613 -8.52 -1.72 -31.59
N ARG A 614 -7.96 -2.34 -32.65
CA ARG A 614 -8.67 -2.85 -33.80
C ARG A 614 -8.55 -4.37 -33.90
N MET A 615 -8.38 -5.06 -32.77
CA MET A 615 -8.24 -6.51 -32.68
C MET A 615 -9.54 -7.21 -33.10
N SER A 616 -9.40 -8.39 -33.65
CA SER A 616 -10.54 -9.18 -34.18
C SER A 616 -10.37 -10.67 -33.88
N GLY A 617 -11.22 -11.52 -34.41
CA GLY A 617 -11.19 -12.96 -34.16
C GLY A 617 -11.91 -13.36 -32.88
N THR A 618 -11.66 -14.58 -32.41
CA THR A 618 -12.33 -15.13 -31.23
C THR A 618 -11.45 -15.04 -29.98
N ILE A 619 -12.07 -14.97 -28.81
CA ILE A 619 -11.37 -15.04 -27.55
C ILE A 619 -10.83 -16.47 -27.35
N PRO A 620 -9.50 -16.67 -27.19
CA PRO A 620 -8.93 -18.00 -27.01
C PRO A 620 -9.53 -18.70 -25.78
N PRO A 621 -10.10 -19.91 -25.91
CA PRO A 621 -10.77 -20.60 -24.80
C PRO A 621 -9.89 -20.84 -23.58
N CYS A 622 -8.58 -20.99 -23.77
CA CYS A 622 -7.62 -21.20 -22.67
C CYS A 622 -7.51 -20.02 -21.70
N LEU A 623 -7.88 -18.79 -22.11
CA LEU A 623 -7.86 -17.64 -21.19
C LEU A 623 -8.76 -17.87 -19.97
N ALA A 624 -9.86 -18.58 -20.13
CA ALA A 624 -10.74 -18.96 -19.03
C ALA A 624 -10.17 -20.06 -18.11
N SER A 625 -9.11 -20.76 -18.56
CA SER A 625 -8.44 -21.83 -17.81
C SER A 625 -7.19 -21.33 -17.05
N ILE A 626 -6.74 -20.09 -17.29
CA ILE A 626 -5.59 -19.51 -16.61
C ILE A 626 -6.02 -19.08 -15.20
N THR A 627 -5.66 -19.86 -14.20
CA THR A 627 -6.07 -19.64 -12.80
C THR A 627 -5.48 -18.37 -12.18
N SER A 628 -4.32 -17.90 -12.65
CA SER A 628 -3.68 -16.66 -12.21
C SER A 628 -4.33 -15.38 -12.76
N LEU A 629 -5.20 -15.49 -13.79
CA LEU A 629 -5.77 -14.33 -14.49
C LEU A 629 -6.78 -13.60 -13.60
N THR A 630 -6.47 -12.35 -13.26
CA THR A 630 -7.32 -11.49 -12.42
C THR A 630 -8.06 -10.42 -13.21
N VAL A 631 -7.50 -9.95 -14.33
CA VAL A 631 -8.10 -8.92 -15.19
C VAL A 631 -8.04 -9.35 -16.64
N LEU A 632 -9.19 -9.38 -17.30
CA LEU A 632 -9.33 -9.54 -18.75
C LEU A 632 -10.11 -8.35 -19.31
N ASP A 633 -9.38 -7.39 -19.92
CA ASP A 633 -9.95 -6.19 -20.54
C ASP A 633 -9.71 -6.18 -22.05
N LEU A 634 -10.74 -6.52 -22.80
CA LEU A 634 -10.76 -6.58 -24.26
C LEU A 634 -11.72 -5.56 -24.89
N LYS A 635 -12.24 -4.60 -24.09
CA LYS A 635 -13.27 -3.66 -24.57
C LYS A 635 -12.83 -2.81 -25.75
N ASN A 636 -13.81 -2.31 -26.48
CA ASN A 636 -13.61 -1.43 -27.64
C ASN A 636 -12.66 -2.05 -28.69
N ASN A 637 -13.02 -3.24 -29.17
CA ASN A 637 -12.35 -3.96 -30.23
C ASN A 637 -13.36 -4.53 -31.23
N ASN A 638 -12.96 -5.46 -32.09
CA ASN A 638 -13.83 -6.14 -33.05
C ASN A 638 -13.83 -7.68 -32.84
N PHE A 639 -13.69 -8.12 -31.56
CA PHE A 639 -13.77 -9.55 -31.23
C PHE A 639 -15.16 -10.10 -31.48
N SER A 640 -15.23 -11.35 -31.96
CA SER A 640 -16.45 -12.06 -32.34
C SER A 640 -16.50 -13.47 -31.75
N GLY A 641 -17.57 -14.20 -32.01
CA GLY A 641 -17.79 -15.53 -31.44
C GLY A 641 -18.28 -15.47 -30.00
N THR A 642 -18.11 -16.56 -29.25
CA THR A 642 -18.67 -16.70 -27.90
C THR A 642 -17.67 -16.41 -26.80
N ILE A 643 -18.15 -16.05 -25.60
CA ILE A 643 -17.35 -16.07 -24.39
C ILE A 643 -16.86 -17.51 -24.13
N PRO A 644 -15.61 -17.74 -23.70
CA PRO A 644 -15.11 -19.09 -23.41
C PRO A 644 -16.05 -19.87 -22.49
N THR A 645 -16.37 -21.11 -22.86
CA THR A 645 -17.39 -21.89 -22.17
C THR A 645 -16.93 -22.60 -20.90
N PHE A 646 -15.63 -22.60 -20.62
CA PHE A 646 -15.06 -23.32 -19.49
C PHE A 646 -14.14 -22.40 -18.66
N PHE A 647 -14.64 -21.90 -17.54
CA PHE A 647 -13.83 -21.25 -16.52
C PHE A 647 -13.44 -22.26 -15.44
N SER A 648 -12.16 -22.23 -15.01
CA SER A 648 -11.64 -23.13 -13.96
C SER A 648 -12.41 -22.98 -12.66
N THR A 649 -12.46 -24.05 -11.86
CA THR A 649 -12.98 -24.02 -10.48
C THR A 649 -12.12 -23.16 -9.55
N GLU A 650 -10.85 -22.87 -9.92
CA GLU A 650 -9.91 -22.03 -9.22
C GLU A 650 -9.79 -20.63 -9.85
N CYS A 651 -10.82 -20.19 -10.55
CA CYS A 651 -10.83 -18.90 -11.26
C CYS A 651 -10.61 -17.72 -10.30
N GLN A 652 -9.55 -16.94 -10.55
CA GLN A 652 -9.21 -15.73 -9.77
C GLN A 652 -9.66 -14.44 -10.45
N LEU A 653 -10.47 -14.56 -11.52
CA LEU A 653 -10.89 -13.40 -12.30
C LEU A 653 -11.74 -12.44 -11.46
N SER A 654 -11.24 -11.25 -11.28
CA SER A 654 -11.93 -10.17 -10.56
C SER A 654 -12.58 -9.15 -11.50
N ARG A 655 -12.10 -9.08 -12.76
CA ARG A 655 -12.60 -8.14 -13.77
C ARG A 655 -12.69 -8.79 -15.13
N LEU A 656 -13.87 -8.72 -15.72
CA LEU A 656 -14.13 -9.13 -17.10
C LEU A 656 -14.80 -7.96 -17.83
N ASP A 657 -14.06 -7.29 -18.70
CA ASP A 657 -14.56 -6.18 -19.52
C ASP A 657 -14.44 -6.54 -21.03
N LEU A 658 -15.57 -6.84 -21.64
CA LEU A 658 -15.71 -7.17 -23.06
C LEU A 658 -16.59 -6.14 -23.80
N ASN A 659 -16.84 -4.98 -23.19
CA ASN A 659 -17.72 -3.94 -23.70
C ASN A 659 -17.36 -3.53 -25.14
N ASN A 660 -18.37 -3.26 -25.94
CA ASN A 660 -18.23 -2.74 -27.30
C ASN A 660 -17.35 -3.65 -28.19
N ASN A 661 -17.88 -4.85 -28.48
CA ASN A 661 -17.34 -5.86 -29.40
C ASN A 661 -18.46 -6.47 -30.25
N GLN A 662 -18.20 -7.58 -30.94
CA GLN A 662 -19.15 -8.36 -31.74
C GLN A 662 -19.45 -9.74 -31.12
N ILE A 663 -19.31 -9.88 -29.79
CA ILE A 663 -19.45 -11.15 -29.06
C ILE A 663 -20.93 -11.57 -29.07
N GLU A 664 -21.18 -12.87 -29.31
CA GLU A 664 -22.51 -13.44 -29.44
C GLU A 664 -22.67 -14.70 -28.55
N GLY A 665 -23.85 -15.33 -28.59
CA GLY A 665 -24.15 -16.54 -27.81
C GLY A 665 -24.55 -16.24 -26.37
N GLU A 666 -24.64 -17.29 -25.56
CA GLU A 666 -25.08 -17.18 -24.15
C GLU A 666 -23.92 -17.05 -23.18
N LEU A 667 -24.19 -16.52 -21.98
CA LEU A 667 -23.23 -16.51 -20.88
C LEU A 667 -22.94 -17.94 -20.40
N PRO A 668 -21.67 -18.36 -20.34
CA PRO A 668 -21.32 -19.70 -19.88
C PRO A 668 -21.61 -19.87 -18.38
N GLN A 669 -22.22 -20.98 -18.01
CA GLN A 669 -22.50 -21.28 -16.60
C GLN A 669 -21.23 -21.39 -15.77
N SER A 670 -20.10 -21.81 -16.34
CA SER A 670 -18.82 -21.92 -15.67
C SER A 670 -18.23 -20.56 -15.21
N LEU A 671 -18.71 -19.41 -15.72
CA LEU A 671 -18.36 -18.10 -15.20
C LEU A 671 -18.71 -17.96 -13.68
N LEU A 672 -19.64 -18.81 -13.19
CA LEU A 672 -19.99 -18.93 -11.78
C LEU A 672 -18.84 -19.41 -10.88
N ASN A 673 -17.79 -20.01 -11.46
CA ASN A 673 -16.61 -20.45 -10.75
C ASN A 673 -15.69 -19.28 -10.34
N CYS A 674 -15.89 -18.10 -10.94
CA CYS A 674 -15.10 -16.91 -10.64
C CYS A 674 -15.69 -16.17 -9.43
N GLU A 675 -15.48 -16.71 -8.24
CA GLU A 675 -16.06 -16.20 -6.99
C GLU A 675 -15.62 -14.78 -6.64
N TYR A 676 -14.42 -14.38 -7.06
CA TYR A 676 -13.85 -13.05 -6.80
C TYR A 676 -14.27 -11.97 -7.80
N LEU A 677 -15.20 -12.26 -8.72
CA LEU A 677 -15.60 -11.32 -9.75
C LEU A 677 -16.25 -10.06 -9.13
N GLN A 678 -15.67 -8.91 -9.40
CA GLN A 678 -16.11 -7.59 -8.90
C GLN A 678 -16.75 -6.75 -10.00
N VAL A 679 -16.23 -6.83 -11.22
CA VAL A 679 -16.71 -6.06 -12.38
C VAL A 679 -16.97 -7.00 -13.54
N LEU A 680 -18.20 -6.96 -14.03
CA LEU A 680 -18.65 -7.66 -15.24
C LEU A 680 -19.23 -6.62 -16.20
N ASP A 681 -18.48 -6.26 -17.24
CA ASP A 681 -18.97 -5.36 -18.31
C ASP A 681 -18.96 -6.09 -19.65
N LEU A 682 -20.16 -6.39 -20.14
CA LEU A 682 -20.43 -7.04 -21.41
C LEU A 682 -21.24 -6.16 -22.35
N GLY A 683 -21.36 -4.88 -22.05
CA GLY A 683 -22.20 -3.95 -22.79
C GLY A 683 -21.86 -3.85 -24.28
N LYS A 684 -22.82 -3.43 -25.10
CA LYS A 684 -22.64 -3.18 -26.54
C LYS A 684 -22.06 -4.39 -27.31
N ASN A 685 -22.75 -5.54 -27.19
CA ASN A 685 -22.43 -6.78 -27.87
C ASN A 685 -23.69 -7.41 -28.51
N LYS A 686 -23.64 -8.67 -28.94
CA LYS A 686 -24.77 -9.45 -29.47
C LYS A 686 -25.12 -10.65 -28.57
N ILE A 687 -24.81 -10.55 -27.28
CA ILE A 687 -25.00 -11.65 -26.33
C ILE A 687 -26.47 -11.86 -26.07
N THR A 688 -26.87 -13.14 -26.04
CA THR A 688 -28.26 -13.59 -25.83
C THR A 688 -28.39 -14.36 -24.51
N GLY A 689 -29.61 -14.69 -24.12
CA GLY A 689 -29.90 -15.54 -22.96
C GLY A 689 -30.62 -14.82 -21.83
N TYR A 690 -30.75 -15.52 -20.71
CA TYR A 690 -31.41 -14.99 -19.52
C TYR A 690 -30.46 -14.20 -18.62
N PHE A 691 -31.04 -13.35 -17.75
CA PHE A 691 -30.27 -12.73 -16.69
C PHE A 691 -29.54 -13.79 -15.85
N PRO A 692 -28.24 -13.63 -15.53
CA PRO A 692 -27.44 -14.65 -14.85
C PRO A 692 -27.80 -14.77 -13.35
N SER A 693 -29.05 -15.07 -13.04
CA SER A 693 -29.60 -15.15 -11.67
C SER A 693 -28.93 -16.21 -10.79
N ARG A 694 -28.28 -17.21 -11.40
CA ARG A 694 -27.57 -18.29 -10.72
C ARG A 694 -26.10 -17.98 -10.41
N LEU A 695 -25.63 -16.75 -10.63
CA LEU A 695 -24.34 -16.31 -10.09
C LEU A 695 -24.42 -16.56 -8.58
N LYS A 696 -23.94 -17.76 -8.13
CA LYS A 696 -23.78 -18.16 -6.73
C LYS A 696 -23.14 -17.04 -5.99
N PRO A 697 -23.37 -16.88 -4.70
CA PRO A 697 -23.36 -15.59 -4.04
C PRO A 697 -22.18 -14.77 -4.58
N ALA A 698 -22.46 -13.95 -5.59
CA ALA A 698 -21.49 -12.98 -6.12
C ALA A 698 -21.26 -11.96 -5.02
N LEU A 699 -20.65 -12.46 -3.93
CA LEU A 699 -20.41 -11.69 -2.71
C LEU A 699 -19.52 -10.48 -3.02
N TYR A 700 -18.68 -10.60 -4.06
CA TYR A 700 -17.74 -9.53 -4.43
C TYR A 700 -18.23 -8.67 -5.60
N LEU A 701 -19.30 -9.09 -6.33
CA LEU A 701 -19.75 -8.35 -7.53
C LEU A 701 -20.32 -6.98 -7.17
N GLN A 702 -19.75 -5.94 -7.73
CA GLN A 702 -20.08 -4.53 -7.48
C GLN A 702 -20.65 -3.83 -8.70
N VAL A 703 -20.24 -4.25 -9.89
CA VAL A 703 -20.64 -3.66 -11.16
C VAL A 703 -21.08 -4.76 -12.13
N ILE A 704 -22.29 -4.61 -12.65
CA ILE A 704 -22.80 -5.43 -13.75
C ILE A 704 -23.36 -4.53 -14.85
N ILE A 705 -22.79 -4.61 -16.05
CA ILE A 705 -23.20 -3.85 -17.24
C ILE A 705 -23.45 -4.83 -18.36
N LEU A 706 -24.71 -5.02 -18.72
CA LEU A 706 -25.18 -5.88 -19.82
C LEU A 706 -25.87 -5.06 -20.93
N ARG A 707 -25.81 -3.75 -20.89
CA ARG A 707 -26.51 -2.82 -21.77
C ARG A 707 -26.28 -3.11 -23.26
N SER A 708 -27.27 -2.80 -24.09
CA SER A 708 -27.17 -2.90 -25.55
C SER A 708 -26.71 -4.30 -26.00
N ASN A 709 -27.49 -5.31 -25.63
CA ASN A 709 -27.36 -6.71 -26.01
C ASN A 709 -28.72 -7.29 -26.41
N GLN A 710 -28.84 -8.61 -26.45
CA GLN A 710 -30.06 -9.32 -26.80
C GLN A 710 -30.53 -10.25 -25.68
N PHE A 711 -30.27 -9.89 -24.40
CA PHE A 711 -30.79 -10.60 -23.25
C PHE A 711 -32.31 -10.52 -23.21
N TYR A 712 -32.98 -11.59 -22.76
CA TYR A 712 -34.43 -11.66 -22.78
C TYR A 712 -35.00 -12.42 -21.55
N GLY A 713 -36.33 -12.38 -21.44
CA GLY A 713 -37.09 -13.08 -20.43
C GLY A 713 -37.07 -12.44 -19.05
N HIS A 714 -37.75 -13.07 -18.12
CA HIS A 714 -37.94 -12.53 -16.76
C HIS A 714 -36.68 -12.62 -15.93
N ILE A 715 -36.41 -11.58 -15.17
CA ILE A 715 -35.42 -11.65 -14.09
C ILE A 715 -36.05 -12.43 -12.94
N ASN A 716 -35.68 -13.70 -12.79
CA ASN A 716 -36.26 -14.60 -11.80
C ASN A 716 -35.94 -14.12 -10.38
N ASP A 717 -36.95 -13.96 -9.54
CA ASP A 717 -36.89 -13.39 -8.19
C ASP A 717 -36.42 -14.41 -7.12
N THR A 718 -36.03 -15.63 -7.52
CA THR A 718 -35.52 -16.68 -6.64
C THR A 718 -34.01 -16.57 -6.43
N PHE A 719 -33.56 -15.52 -5.80
CA PHE A 719 -32.15 -15.30 -5.45
C PHE A 719 -31.81 -15.86 -4.07
N HIS A 720 -30.56 -16.32 -3.92
CA HIS A 720 -30.05 -16.62 -2.58
C HIS A 720 -29.95 -15.32 -1.76
N LYS A 721 -30.23 -15.36 -0.46
CA LYS A 721 -30.36 -14.19 0.44
C LYS A 721 -29.18 -13.20 0.39
N ASP A 722 -27.97 -13.67 0.08
CA ASP A 722 -26.76 -12.86 0.05
C ASP A 722 -26.23 -12.57 -1.38
N SER A 723 -26.95 -13.04 -2.42
CA SER A 723 -26.58 -12.75 -3.80
C SER A 723 -26.69 -11.25 -4.09
N PHE A 724 -25.67 -10.69 -4.75
CA PHE A 724 -25.63 -9.29 -5.19
C PHE A 724 -25.65 -8.24 -4.05
N SER A 725 -25.31 -8.65 -2.82
CA SER A 725 -25.33 -7.74 -1.66
C SER A 725 -24.40 -6.53 -1.81
N ASN A 726 -23.29 -6.68 -2.53
CA ASN A 726 -22.28 -5.62 -2.77
C ASN A 726 -22.49 -4.85 -4.08
N LEU A 727 -23.53 -5.18 -4.85
CA LEU A 727 -23.79 -4.55 -6.15
C LEU A 727 -24.14 -3.06 -5.98
N ARG A 728 -23.49 -2.21 -6.80
CA ARG A 728 -23.58 -0.74 -6.75
C ARG A 728 -24.01 -0.12 -8.08
N ILE A 729 -23.51 -0.69 -9.19
CA ILE A 729 -23.81 -0.22 -10.55
C ILE A 729 -24.45 -1.34 -11.32
N ILE A 730 -25.64 -1.07 -11.82
CA ILE A 730 -26.43 -2.01 -12.63
C ILE A 730 -26.90 -1.29 -13.88
N ASP A 731 -26.48 -1.77 -15.04
CA ASP A 731 -26.96 -1.28 -16.32
C ASP A 731 -27.38 -2.47 -17.18
N LEU A 732 -28.70 -2.69 -17.28
CA LEU A 732 -29.34 -3.71 -18.14
C LEU A 732 -30.06 -3.07 -19.32
N SER A 733 -29.84 -1.79 -19.56
CA SER A 733 -30.56 -1.01 -20.56
C SER A 733 -30.38 -1.52 -21.98
N HIS A 734 -31.33 -1.21 -22.85
CA HIS A 734 -31.32 -1.62 -24.25
C HIS A 734 -31.15 -3.14 -24.43
N ASN A 735 -32.10 -3.91 -23.89
CA ASN A 735 -32.23 -5.37 -24.03
C ASN A 735 -33.72 -5.75 -24.25
N ASN A 736 -34.05 -7.03 -24.17
CA ASN A 736 -35.40 -7.55 -24.30
C ASN A 736 -35.89 -8.22 -23.00
N PHE A 737 -35.44 -7.72 -21.83
CA PHE A 737 -35.96 -8.23 -20.57
C PHE A 737 -37.43 -7.89 -20.41
N ASP A 738 -38.22 -8.82 -19.89
CA ASP A 738 -39.67 -8.67 -19.72
C ASP A 738 -40.15 -9.01 -18.30
N GLY A 739 -41.48 -8.98 -18.11
CA GLY A 739 -42.13 -9.27 -16.85
C GLY A 739 -41.98 -8.18 -15.80
N PRO A 740 -42.33 -8.45 -14.54
CA PRO A 740 -42.30 -7.46 -13.47
C PRO A 740 -40.86 -7.15 -13.01
N LEU A 741 -40.67 -5.95 -12.48
CA LEU A 741 -39.43 -5.57 -11.82
C LEU A 741 -39.16 -6.49 -10.61
N PRO A 742 -37.94 -7.05 -10.45
CA PRO A 742 -37.65 -8.10 -9.44
C PRO A 742 -37.53 -7.51 -8.03
N SER A 743 -38.58 -7.56 -7.23
CA SER A 743 -38.62 -6.94 -5.89
C SER A 743 -37.65 -7.56 -4.89
N ASN A 744 -37.41 -8.87 -4.90
CA ASN A 744 -36.46 -9.53 -4.02
C ASN A 744 -35.01 -9.23 -4.38
N PHE A 745 -34.70 -9.06 -5.68
CA PHE A 745 -33.40 -8.60 -6.14
C PHE A 745 -33.07 -7.20 -5.59
N ILE A 746 -34.05 -6.28 -5.68
CA ILE A 746 -33.94 -4.93 -5.13
C ILE A 746 -33.72 -4.98 -3.61
N LYS A 747 -34.45 -5.83 -2.87
CA LYS A 747 -34.28 -6.01 -1.41
C LYS A 747 -32.87 -6.47 -1.03
N ASN A 748 -32.22 -7.28 -1.85
CA ASN A 748 -30.91 -7.86 -1.55
C ASN A 748 -29.74 -6.90 -1.73
N MET A 749 -29.90 -5.75 -2.43
CA MET A 749 -28.84 -4.78 -2.70
C MET A 749 -28.42 -3.98 -1.45
N ARG A 750 -27.74 -4.62 -0.50
CA ARG A 750 -27.33 -3.98 0.77
C ARG A 750 -26.44 -2.78 0.56
N ALA A 751 -25.48 -2.85 -0.37
CA ALA A 751 -24.54 -1.76 -0.64
C ALA A 751 -25.22 -0.46 -1.10
N ILE A 752 -26.41 -0.56 -1.75
CA ILE A 752 -27.21 0.62 -2.17
C ILE A 752 -28.18 1.04 -1.05
N ARG A 753 -28.59 0.11 -0.19
CA ARG A 753 -29.50 0.41 0.93
C ARG A 753 -28.83 1.14 2.07
N GLU A 754 -27.57 0.77 2.38
CA GLU A 754 -26.83 1.27 3.55
C GLU A 754 -25.97 2.47 3.19
N VAL A 755 -25.95 3.47 4.07
CA VAL A 755 -25.03 4.60 3.98
C VAL A 755 -23.75 4.21 4.69
N GLU A 756 -22.74 3.84 3.94
CA GLU A 756 -21.44 3.48 4.52
C GLU A 756 -20.70 4.69 5.06
N ASN A 757 -20.43 4.69 6.36
CA ASN A 757 -19.54 5.66 7.03
C ASN A 757 -18.04 5.32 6.90
N ARG A 758 -17.67 4.34 6.09
CA ARG A 758 -16.27 3.91 5.96
C ARG A 758 -15.53 4.73 4.91
N ARG A 759 -14.49 5.42 5.34
CA ARG A 759 -13.50 6.07 4.48
C ARG A 759 -12.88 5.00 3.58
N SER A 760 -13.02 5.24 2.27
CA SER A 760 -12.32 4.63 1.15
C SER A 760 -11.70 3.23 1.35
N ILE A 761 -12.47 2.18 1.13
CA ILE A 761 -11.91 0.91 0.67
C ILE A 761 -11.85 1.02 -0.85
N SER A 762 -10.65 1.04 -1.39
CA SER A 762 -10.44 1.03 -2.82
C SER A 762 -10.76 -0.36 -3.38
N PHE A 763 -11.28 -0.40 -4.61
CA PHE A 763 -11.70 -1.61 -5.31
C PHE A 763 -10.57 -2.56 -5.72
N GLN A 764 -9.31 -2.17 -5.61
CA GLN A 764 -8.20 -2.89 -6.24
C GLN A 764 -7.11 -3.22 -5.24
N GLU A 765 -6.53 -4.40 -5.40
CA GLU A 765 -5.27 -4.74 -4.75
C GLU A 765 -4.18 -3.73 -5.12
N PRO A 766 -3.26 -3.38 -4.21
CA PRO A 766 -2.23 -2.36 -4.46
C PRO A 766 -1.44 -2.61 -5.74
N GLU A 767 -1.06 -3.84 -6.02
CA GLU A 767 -0.31 -4.21 -7.22
C GLU A 767 -1.11 -4.00 -8.52
N ILE A 768 -2.41 -4.29 -8.52
CA ILE A 768 -3.26 -4.10 -9.70
C ILE A 768 -3.41 -2.62 -10.02
N ARG A 769 -3.50 -1.74 -9.01
CA ARG A 769 -3.68 -0.29 -9.19
C ARG A 769 -2.52 0.39 -9.91
N ILE A 770 -1.33 -0.15 -9.79
CA ILE A 770 -0.14 0.41 -10.44
C ILE A 770 -0.30 0.29 -11.96
N TYR A 771 -0.82 -0.86 -12.43
CA TYR A 771 -0.84 -1.21 -13.85
C TYR A 771 -2.19 -1.04 -14.53
N TYR A 772 -3.29 -1.17 -13.79
CA TYR A 772 -4.64 -1.18 -14.35
C TYR A 772 -5.61 -0.31 -13.54
N ARG A 773 -6.42 0.48 -14.24
CA ARG A 773 -7.50 1.28 -13.66
C ARG A 773 -8.80 0.93 -14.33
N ASP A 774 -9.80 0.57 -13.53
CA ASP A 774 -11.16 0.32 -14.03
C ASP A 774 -11.77 1.62 -14.54
N SER A 775 -12.09 1.68 -15.82
CA SER A 775 -12.91 2.74 -16.39
C SER A 775 -14.22 2.19 -16.89
N ILE A 776 -15.31 2.87 -16.61
CA ILE A 776 -16.66 2.50 -17.05
C ILE A 776 -17.34 3.65 -17.78
N VAL A 777 -18.28 3.31 -18.66
CA VAL A 777 -19.18 4.26 -19.30
C VAL A 777 -20.59 3.97 -18.82
N ILE A 778 -21.22 4.94 -18.18
CA ILE A 778 -22.61 4.83 -17.74
C ILE A 778 -23.46 5.95 -18.33
N SER A 779 -24.74 5.69 -18.51
CA SER A 779 -25.71 6.70 -18.85
C SER A 779 -26.09 7.48 -17.61
N SER A 780 -25.81 8.79 -17.60
CA SER A 780 -26.12 9.67 -16.48
C SER A 780 -26.75 10.95 -17.03
N LYS A 781 -27.93 11.32 -16.51
CA LYS A 781 -28.65 12.56 -16.90
C LYS A 781 -28.86 12.63 -18.43
N GLY A 782 -29.17 11.50 -19.08
CA GLY A 782 -29.40 11.41 -20.53
C GLY A 782 -28.16 11.43 -21.42
N THR A 783 -26.96 11.42 -20.86
CA THR A 783 -25.68 11.39 -21.60
C THR A 783 -24.78 10.25 -21.17
N GLU A 784 -24.00 9.67 -22.09
CA GLU A 784 -22.94 8.73 -21.74
C GLU A 784 -21.78 9.48 -21.12
N GLN A 785 -21.40 9.09 -19.91
CA GLN A 785 -20.25 9.65 -19.18
C GLN A 785 -19.22 8.57 -18.94
N LYS A 786 -17.97 8.86 -19.31
CA LYS A 786 -16.82 8.00 -19.02
C LYS A 786 -16.23 8.37 -17.66
N PHE A 787 -16.16 7.40 -16.77
CA PHE A 787 -15.48 7.49 -15.49
C PHE A 787 -14.15 6.76 -15.59
N GLU A 788 -13.05 7.48 -15.39
CA GLU A 788 -11.69 6.92 -15.40
C GLU A 788 -11.40 6.06 -14.16
N ARG A 789 -12.29 6.10 -13.18
CA ARG A 789 -12.28 5.25 -11.97
C ARG A 789 -13.70 4.96 -11.56
N ILE A 790 -13.94 3.74 -11.09
CA ILE A 790 -15.21 3.40 -10.44
C ILE A 790 -15.19 4.02 -9.05
N LEU A 791 -16.05 5.02 -8.85
CA LEU A 791 -16.18 5.70 -7.57
C LEU A 791 -17.07 4.88 -6.64
N LEU A 792 -16.63 4.64 -5.41
CA LEU A 792 -17.40 3.91 -4.40
C LEU A 792 -18.75 4.56 -4.07
N ILE A 793 -18.82 5.87 -4.20
CA ILE A 793 -20.05 6.63 -3.98
C ILE A 793 -21.06 6.50 -5.11
N LEU A 794 -20.61 6.09 -6.31
CA LEU A 794 -21.48 5.99 -7.49
C LEU A 794 -22.35 4.75 -7.39
N LYS A 795 -23.67 4.96 -7.23
CA LYS A 795 -24.67 3.90 -7.07
C LYS A 795 -25.81 4.18 -8.02
N THR A 796 -25.95 3.36 -9.08
CA THR A 796 -26.89 3.61 -10.17
C THR A 796 -27.59 2.36 -10.64
N ILE A 797 -28.84 2.50 -11.04
CA ILE A 797 -29.65 1.45 -11.66
C ILE A 797 -30.23 1.99 -12.96
N ASP A 798 -29.88 1.37 -14.09
CA ASP A 798 -30.44 1.63 -15.41
C ASP A 798 -31.05 0.35 -15.97
N LEU A 799 -32.38 0.31 -16.08
CA LEU A 799 -33.18 -0.76 -16.68
C LEU A 799 -33.96 -0.27 -17.91
N SER A 800 -33.58 0.87 -18.45
CA SER A 800 -34.30 1.54 -19.54
C SER A 800 -34.26 0.73 -20.83
N SER A 801 -35.19 1.04 -21.73
CA SER A 801 -35.30 0.45 -23.06
C SER A 801 -35.31 -1.09 -23.02
N ASN A 802 -36.31 -1.61 -22.31
CA ASN A 802 -36.63 -3.03 -22.20
C ASN A 802 -38.16 -3.25 -22.31
N ASP A 803 -38.62 -4.43 -22.03
CA ASP A 803 -40.04 -4.81 -22.04
C ASP A 803 -40.61 -5.04 -20.62
N PHE A 804 -39.99 -4.49 -19.56
CA PHE A 804 -40.50 -4.61 -18.21
C PHE A 804 -41.94 -4.09 -18.09
N SER A 805 -42.77 -4.81 -17.36
CA SER A 805 -44.21 -4.56 -17.20
C SER A 805 -44.65 -4.62 -15.74
N GLY A 806 -45.90 -4.31 -15.46
CA GLY A 806 -46.43 -4.28 -14.11
C GLY A 806 -46.03 -3.00 -13.35
N GLU A 807 -46.21 -3.01 -12.06
CA GLU A 807 -46.01 -1.83 -11.21
C GLU A 807 -44.53 -1.68 -10.78
N ILE A 808 -44.11 -0.46 -10.49
CA ILE A 808 -42.82 -0.17 -9.83
C ILE A 808 -42.96 -0.59 -8.37
N PRO A 809 -42.13 -1.52 -7.86
CA PRO A 809 -42.27 -2.03 -6.51
C PRO A 809 -41.88 -0.99 -5.43
N GLU A 810 -42.62 -0.96 -4.32
CA GLU A 810 -42.34 -0.06 -3.19
C GLU A 810 -40.94 -0.25 -2.58
N GLU A 811 -40.38 -1.45 -2.73
CA GLU A 811 -39.04 -1.81 -2.27
C GLU A 811 -37.92 -0.93 -2.87
N ILE A 812 -38.17 -0.26 -3.99
CA ILE A 812 -37.19 0.65 -4.61
C ILE A 812 -36.83 1.80 -3.67
N GLY A 813 -37.79 2.22 -2.84
CA GLY A 813 -37.56 3.25 -1.81
C GLY A 813 -36.66 2.85 -0.65
N MET A 814 -36.25 1.57 -0.57
CA MET A 814 -35.26 1.10 0.40
C MET A 814 -33.83 1.47 0.00
N LEU A 815 -33.57 1.80 -1.26
CA LEU A 815 -32.25 2.03 -1.83
C LEU A 815 -31.73 3.45 -1.52
N ARG A 816 -31.62 3.81 -0.25
CA ARG A 816 -31.40 5.19 0.24
C ARG A 816 -30.12 5.86 -0.24
N SER A 817 -29.12 5.09 -0.67
CA SER A 817 -27.86 5.62 -1.20
C SER A 817 -27.83 5.69 -2.73
N LEU A 818 -28.93 5.40 -3.41
CA LEU A 818 -29.04 5.47 -4.87
C LEU A 818 -28.88 6.91 -5.36
N ILE A 819 -28.03 7.10 -6.37
CA ILE A 819 -27.76 8.40 -7.00
C ILE A 819 -28.55 8.54 -8.31
N GLY A 820 -28.72 7.44 -9.05
CA GLY A 820 -29.42 7.47 -10.32
C GLY A 820 -30.35 6.31 -10.54
N LEU A 821 -31.56 6.59 -11.01
CA LEU A 821 -32.57 5.59 -11.38
C LEU A 821 -33.13 5.92 -12.76
N ASN A 822 -32.97 4.98 -13.70
CA ASN A 822 -33.54 5.05 -15.02
C ASN A 822 -34.38 3.79 -15.31
N LEU A 823 -35.69 3.97 -15.47
CA LEU A 823 -36.66 2.95 -15.84
C LEU A 823 -37.41 3.33 -17.13
N SER A 824 -36.89 4.30 -17.88
CA SER A 824 -37.57 4.83 -19.07
C SER A 824 -37.71 3.81 -20.18
N HIS A 825 -38.61 4.06 -21.14
CA HIS A 825 -38.82 3.22 -22.31
C HIS A 825 -39.10 1.75 -21.93
N ASN A 826 -40.13 1.54 -21.12
CA ASN A 826 -40.63 0.22 -20.71
C ASN A 826 -42.16 0.15 -20.83
N LYS A 827 -42.79 -0.92 -20.38
CA LYS A 827 -44.24 -1.11 -20.32
C LYS A 827 -44.79 -1.04 -18.90
N LEU A 828 -44.13 -0.26 -18.00
CA LEU A 828 -44.50 -0.15 -16.59
C LEU A 828 -45.85 0.55 -16.43
N THR A 829 -46.67 0.03 -15.54
CA THR A 829 -48.04 0.45 -15.30
C THR A 829 -48.20 0.88 -13.81
N GLY A 830 -49.44 1.22 -13.41
CA GLY A 830 -49.75 1.61 -12.02
C GLY A 830 -49.23 3.01 -11.66
N ARG A 831 -49.08 3.27 -10.38
CA ARG A 831 -48.70 4.57 -9.86
C ARG A 831 -47.22 4.66 -9.58
N ILE A 832 -46.69 5.88 -9.60
CA ILE A 832 -45.32 6.13 -9.09
C ILE A 832 -45.34 5.87 -7.56
N PRO A 833 -44.50 4.96 -7.02
CA PRO A 833 -44.49 4.69 -5.58
C PRO A 833 -44.09 5.89 -4.74
N THR A 834 -44.80 6.12 -3.65
CA THR A 834 -44.50 7.22 -2.70
C THR A 834 -43.14 7.01 -2.03
N SER A 835 -42.69 5.75 -1.91
CA SER A 835 -41.41 5.36 -1.32
C SER A 835 -40.18 5.88 -2.08
N ILE A 836 -40.29 6.23 -3.37
CA ILE A 836 -39.21 6.87 -4.14
C ILE A 836 -38.77 8.18 -3.43
N GLY A 837 -39.70 8.90 -2.76
CA GLY A 837 -39.36 10.06 -1.95
C GLY A 837 -38.39 9.84 -0.79
N ASN A 838 -38.07 8.57 -0.45
CA ASN A 838 -37.06 8.20 0.57
C ASN A 838 -35.63 8.14 0.03
N LEU A 839 -35.43 8.29 -1.30
CA LEU A 839 -34.13 8.21 -1.96
C LEU A 839 -33.35 9.52 -1.84
N ASN A 840 -32.99 9.91 -0.65
CA ASN A 840 -32.46 11.24 -0.32
C ASN A 840 -31.21 11.65 -1.12
N ASN A 841 -30.46 10.70 -1.66
CA ASN A 841 -29.23 10.94 -2.44
C ASN A 841 -29.48 10.95 -3.96
N LEU A 842 -30.74 10.80 -4.39
CA LEU A 842 -31.07 10.70 -5.81
C LEU A 842 -30.81 12.02 -6.55
N GLU A 843 -29.92 11.98 -7.56
CA GLU A 843 -29.58 13.13 -8.40
C GLU A 843 -30.34 13.13 -9.72
N TRP A 844 -30.68 11.95 -10.28
CA TRP A 844 -31.48 11.84 -11.49
C TRP A 844 -32.48 10.69 -11.43
N LEU A 845 -33.66 10.98 -11.97
CA LEU A 845 -34.78 10.05 -12.08
C LEU A 845 -35.40 10.15 -13.47
N ASP A 846 -35.38 9.05 -14.20
CA ASP A 846 -36.04 8.95 -15.51
C ASP A 846 -37.05 7.79 -15.51
N LEU A 847 -38.34 8.12 -15.60
CA LEU A 847 -39.47 7.18 -15.73
C LEU A 847 -40.22 7.39 -17.03
N SER A 848 -39.65 8.15 -17.97
CA SER A 848 -40.32 8.53 -19.23
C SER A 848 -40.69 7.35 -20.10
N SER A 849 -41.60 7.55 -21.02
CA SER A 849 -42.02 6.55 -22.02
C SER A 849 -42.43 5.23 -21.37
N ASN A 850 -43.45 5.29 -20.52
CA ASN A 850 -44.09 4.18 -19.82
C ASN A 850 -45.64 4.31 -19.90
N GLN A 851 -46.32 3.49 -19.13
CA GLN A 851 -47.78 3.50 -19.03
C GLN A 851 -48.20 3.88 -17.57
N LEU A 852 -47.41 4.68 -16.89
CA LEU A 852 -47.66 5.10 -15.50
C LEU A 852 -48.86 6.02 -15.44
N LEU A 853 -49.70 5.87 -14.40
CA LEU A 853 -50.96 6.59 -14.21
C LEU A 853 -51.04 7.19 -12.81
N GLY A 854 -52.08 8.02 -12.61
CA GLY A 854 -52.30 8.71 -11.32
C GLY A 854 -51.50 10.00 -11.18
N SER A 855 -51.41 10.53 -9.96
CA SER A 855 -50.71 11.77 -9.67
C SER A 855 -49.23 11.58 -9.37
N ILE A 856 -48.41 12.60 -9.64
CA ILE A 856 -47.04 12.66 -9.16
C ILE A 856 -47.03 12.72 -7.63
N PRO A 857 -46.36 11.78 -6.92
CA PRO A 857 -46.37 11.78 -5.47
C PRO A 857 -45.72 13.06 -4.88
N PRO A 858 -46.39 13.79 -3.99
CA PRO A 858 -45.78 14.97 -3.37
C PRO A 858 -44.53 14.69 -2.53
N GLN A 859 -44.31 13.41 -2.12
CA GLN A 859 -43.10 12.96 -1.43
C GLN A 859 -41.83 13.18 -2.26
N LEU A 860 -41.93 13.20 -3.60
CA LEU A 860 -40.76 13.45 -4.48
C LEU A 860 -40.15 14.85 -4.28
N VAL A 861 -40.92 15.83 -3.78
CA VAL A 861 -40.42 17.18 -3.43
C VAL A 861 -39.35 17.12 -2.32
N ALA A 862 -39.28 16.01 -1.54
CA ALA A 862 -38.24 15.81 -0.52
C ALA A 862 -36.86 15.56 -1.10
N LEU A 863 -36.75 15.18 -2.39
CA LEU A 863 -35.50 14.85 -3.06
C LEU A 863 -34.68 16.11 -3.41
N THR A 864 -33.95 16.65 -2.44
CA THR A 864 -33.24 17.94 -2.58
C THR A 864 -31.99 17.88 -3.48
N PHE A 865 -31.46 16.70 -3.76
CA PHE A 865 -30.32 16.52 -4.68
C PHE A 865 -30.77 16.25 -6.12
N LEU A 866 -32.08 16.07 -6.37
CA LEU A 866 -32.60 15.73 -7.69
C LEU A 866 -32.35 16.89 -8.66
N SER A 867 -31.41 16.71 -9.58
CA SER A 867 -31.00 17.69 -10.59
C SER A 867 -31.55 17.43 -11.99
N CYS A 868 -32.04 16.21 -12.23
CA CYS A 868 -32.65 15.82 -13.49
C CYS A 868 -33.87 14.92 -13.21
N LEU A 869 -35.04 15.33 -13.73
CA LEU A 869 -36.28 14.58 -13.68
C LEU A 869 -36.86 14.44 -15.07
N ASN A 870 -37.28 13.25 -15.45
CA ASN A 870 -38.00 13.00 -16.68
C ASN A 870 -39.17 12.03 -16.42
N LEU A 871 -40.41 12.55 -16.51
CA LEU A 871 -41.67 11.83 -16.37
C LEU A 871 -42.48 11.86 -17.66
N SER A 872 -41.89 12.36 -18.76
CA SER A 872 -42.58 12.58 -20.03
C SER A 872 -43.14 11.26 -20.62
N GLN A 873 -44.10 11.36 -21.55
CA GLN A 873 -44.64 10.23 -22.28
C GLN A 873 -45.18 9.12 -21.34
N ASN A 874 -46.13 9.52 -20.44
CA ASN A 874 -46.88 8.64 -19.53
C ASN A 874 -48.38 8.99 -19.54
N GLN A 875 -49.14 8.40 -18.64
CA GLN A 875 -50.59 8.70 -18.45
C GLN A 875 -50.85 9.38 -17.09
N LEU A 876 -49.91 10.19 -16.62
CA LEU A 876 -50.01 10.87 -15.34
C LEU A 876 -51.05 11.99 -15.40
N SER A 877 -51.67 12.26 -14.25
CA SER A 877 -52.76 13.25 -14.16
C SER A 877 -52.71 14.01 -12.83
N GLY A 878 -53.36 15.17 -12.80
CA GLY A 878 -53.43 16.04 -11.61
C GLY A 878 -52.31 17.08 -11.55
N PRO A 879 -52.23 17.82 -10.45
CA PRO A 879 -51.27 18.91 -10.32
C PRO A 879 -49.85 18.42 -10.14
N ILE A 880 -48.91 19.12 -10.78
CA ILE A 880 -47.47 18.95 -10.53
C ILE A 880 -47.17 19.49 -9.12
N PRO A 881 -46.49 18.71 -8.25
CA PRO A 881 -46.12 19.20 -6.91
C PRO A 881 -45.18 20.39 -6.98
N GLU A 882 -45.43 21.43 -6.17
CA GLU A 882 -44.63 22.65 -6.12
C GLU A 882 -43.58 22.61 -5.01
N GLY A 883 -42.46 23.29 -5.24
CA GLY A 883 -41.42 23.56 -4.25
C GLY A 883 -40.08 22.88 -4.45
N LYS A 884 -39.04 23.45 -3.85
CA LYS A 884 -37.62 22.97 -3.92
C LYS A 884 -37.15 22.77 -5.37
N GLN A 885 -36.62 21.58 -5.68
CA GLN A 885 -36.09 21.25 -6.99
C GLN A 885 -37.19 21.16 -8.07
N PHE A 886 -38.43 20.79 -7.72
CA PHE A 886 -39.52 20.67 -8.68
C PHE A 886 -39.83 21.97 -9.45
N ASP A 887 -39.61 23.12 -8.80
CA ASP A 887 -39.80 24.44 -9.42
C ASP A 887 -38.74 24.78 -10.47
N THR A 888 -37.68 23.96 -10.58
CA THR A 888 -36.56 24.15 -11.54
C THR A 888 -36.66 23.29 -12.81
N PHE A 889 -37.58 22.31 -12.84
CA PHE A 889 -37.71 21.41 -13.98
C PHE A 889 -38.52 22.07 -15.10
N GLU A 890 -38.10 21.88 -16.33
CA GLU A 890 -38.74 22.43 -17.53
C GLU A 890 -39.97 21.60 -17.94
N SER A 891 -40.81 22.19 -18.82
CA SER A 891 -42.01 21.52 -19.32
C SER A 891 -41.70 20.20 -20.03
N SER A 892 -40.52 20.07 -20.64
CA SER A 892 -40.02 18.86 -21.30
C SER A 892 -40.03 17.64 -20.37
N SER A 893 -39.78 17.83 -19.06
CA SER A 893 -39.82 16.74 -18.04
C SER A 893 -41.19 16.08 -17.87
N TYR A 894 -42.25 16.72 -18.33
CA TYR A 894 -43.65 16.31 -18.12
C TYR A 894 -44.44 16.10 -19.43
N LEU A 895 -43.84 16.37 -20.57
CA LEU A 895 -44.46 16.34 -21.90
C LEU A 895 -45.14 14.98 -22.19
N GLY A 896 -46.24 14.97 -22.90
CA GLY A 896 -46.97 13.76 -23.28
C GLY A 896 -47.85 13.15 -22.18
N ASN A 897 -48.03 13.86 -21.03
CA ASN A 897 -48.98 13.50 -19.98
C ASN A 897 -50.18 14.45 -20.06
N LEU A 898 -51.20 14.06 -20.83
CA LEU A 898 -52.37 14.94 -21.11
C LEU A 898 -53.16 15.34 -19.90
N GLY A 899 -53.06 14.63 -18.78
CA GLY A 899 -53.80 14.89 -17.53
C GLY A 899 -53.05 15.72 -16.52
N LEU A 900 -51.78 16.10 -16.75
CA LEU A 900 -51.01 16.94 -15.84
C LEU A 900 -51.28 18.42 -16.05
N CYS A 901 -51.28 19.20 -14.97
CA CYS A 901 -51.43 20.64 -14.96
C CYS A 901 -50.58 21.27 -13.82
N GLY A 902 -50.44 22.59 -13.79
CA GLY A 902 -49.59 23.32 -12.84
C GLY A 902 -48.20 23.60 -13.35
N ASN A 903 -47.47 24.52 -12.72
CA ASN A 903 -46.14 24.96 -13.16
C ASN A 903 -45.16 23.78 -13.38
N PRO A 904 -44.46 23.69 -14.54
CA PRO A 904 -44.34 24.61 -15.67
C PRO A 904 -45.39 24.40 -16.78
N LEU A 905 -46.34 23.48 -16.59
CA LEU A 905 -47.47 23.30 -17.50
C LEU A 905 -48.60 24.30 -17.23
N PRO A 906 -49.62 24.42 -18.10
CA PRO A 906 -50.78 25.28 -17.86
C PRO A 906 -51.48 25.00 -16.54
N LYS A 907 -52.07 26.03 -15.94
CA LYS A 907 -52.82 25.91 -14.66
C LYS A 907 -53.93 24.87 -14.77
N CYS A 908 -54.18 24.17 -13.66
CA CYS A 908 -55.31 23.27 -13.56
C CYS A 908 -56.60 24.02 -13.71
N GLU A 909 -57.41 23.74 -14.75
CA GLU A 909 -58.70 24.37 -14.98
C GLU A 909 -59.74 23.75 -14.02
N HIS A 910 -60.57 24.60 -13.43
CA HIS A 910 -61.80 24.19 -12.77
C HIS A 910 -62.83 23.81 -13.86
N PRO A 911 -63.76 22.87 -13.65
CA PRO A 911 -64.62 22.29 -14.67
C PRO A 911 -65.60 23.22 -15.37
N ASN A 912 -65.42 24.55 -15.35
CA ASN A 912 -66.38 25.55 -15.87
C ASN A 912 -65.84 26.45 -17.01
N ASP A 913 -64.66 26.27 -17.56
CA ASP A 913 -64.17 27.11 -18.67
C ASP A 913 -63.81 26.30 -19.92
N HIS A 914 -64.70 26.18 -20.84
CA HIS A 914 -64.43 25.70 -22.19
C HIS A 914 -63.90 26.83 -23.05
N LYS A 915 -62.64 26.70 -23.53
CA LYS A 915 -62.24 27.17 -24.88
C LYS A 915 -60.95 26.49 -25.35
N SER A 916 -61.09 25.73 -26.44
CA SER A 916 -60.05 25.09 -27.20
C SER A 916 -59.05 26.08 -27.83
N GLN A 917 -57.76 25.82 -27.71
CA GLN A 917 -56.78 26.15 -28.78
C GLN A 917 -55.76 25.04 -28.89
N VAL A 918 -55.80 24.42 -30.03
CA VAL A 918 -54.79 23.45 -30.50
C VAL A 918 -53.66 24.22 -31.13
N LEU A 919 -52.44 24.07 -30.62
CA LEU A 919 -51.22 24.43 -31.33
C LEU A 919 -50.34 23.16 -31.42
N HIS A 920 -50.16 22.69 -32.62
CA HIS A 920 -49.15 21.72 -32.99
C HIS A 920 -47.83 22.43 -33.18
N GLU A 921 -46.85 22.10 -32.42
CA GLU A 921 -45.42 22.25 -32.81
C GLU A 921 -44.72 20.94 -32.43
N GLU A 922 -44.23 20.26 -33.47
CA GLU A 922 -43.29 19.15 -33.33
C GLU A 922 -41.93 19.71 -32.97
N GLU A 923 -41.46 19.57 -31.72
CA GLU A 923 -40.06 19.70 -31.38
C GLU A 923 -39.54 18.35 -30.87
N GLU A 924 -38.50 17.89 -31.54
CA GLU A 924 -37.73 16.71 -31.17
C GLU A 924 -37.29 16.82 -29.70
N GLY A 925 -37.63 15.82 -28.90
CA GLY A 925 -37.35 15.78 -27.49
C GLY A 925 -35.83 15.83 -27.21
N GLU A 926 -35.35 16.95 -26.70
CA GLU A 926 -33.99 17.07 -26.18
C GLU A 926 -33.85 16.27 -24.89
N SER A 927 -32.82 15.40 -24.86
CA SER A 927 -32.46 14.65 -23.67
C SER A 927 -32.04 15.58 -22.53
N CYS A 928 -32.39 15.20 -21.31
CA CYS A 928 -32.02 15.91 -20.09
C CYS A 928 -30.51 16.23 -20.09
N GLY A 929 -30.16 17.49 -20.25
CA GLY A 929 -28.75 17.91 -20.15
C GLY A 929 -28.15 18.75 -21.27
N LYS A 930 -28.81 18.90 -22.44
CA LYS A 930 -28.20 19.70 -23.52
C LYS A 930 -28.46 21.20 -23.45
N GLY A 931 -29.59 21.64 -22.92
CA GLY A 931 -29.95 23.07 -22.91
C GLY A 931 -29.46 23.86 -21.70
N THR A 932 -29.48 23.28 -20.52
CA THR A 932 -29.18 23.95 -19.27
C THR A 932 -27.70 24.10 -18.99
N TRP A 933 -26.90 23.13 -19.42
CA TRP A 933 -25.43 23.17 -19.20
C TRP A 933 -24.76 24.30 -20.00
N VAL A 934 -25.18 24.53 -21.24
CA VAL A 934 -24.58 25.59 -22.05
C VAL A 934 -24.93 26.97 -21.46
N LYS A 935 -26.16 27.17 -21.02
CA LYS A 935 -26.57 28.43 -20.37
C LYS A 935 -25.92 28.61 -18.99
N ALA A 936 -25.85 27.56 -18.17
CA ALA A 936 -25.18 27.59 -16.87
C ALA A 936 -23.65 27.80 -16.98
N VAL A 937 -23.00 27.21 -17.99
CA VAL A 937 -21.58 27.42 -18.29
C VAL A 937 -21.34 28.86 -18.74
N PHE A 938 -22.17 29.42 -19.63
CA PHE A 938 -22.00 30.81 -20.05
C PHE A 938 -22.30 31.82 -18.93
N ILE A 939 -23.28 31.57 -18.06
CA ILE A 939 -23.57 32.40 -16.89
C ILE A 939 -22.43 32.24 -15.86
N GLY A 940 -21.99 30.99 -15.57
CA GLY A 940 -20.87 30.74 -14.66
C GLY A 940 -19.56 31.31 -15.17
N TYR A 941 -19.29 31.24 -16.48
CA TYR A 941 -18.10 31.83 -17.12
C TYR A 941 -18.17 33.35 -17.08
N GLY A 942 -19.37 33.95 -17.38
CA GLY A 942 -19.59 35.40 -17.32
C GLY A 942 -19.42 35.93 -15.90
N CYS A 943 -20.05 35.33 -14.91
CA CYS A 943 -19.93 35.71 -13.50
C CYS A 943 -18.54 35.43 -12.97
N GLY A 944 -17.92 34.31 -13.36
CA GLY A 944 -16.58 33.92 -12.94
C GLY A 944 -15.50 34.85 -13.48
N ILE A 945 -15.62 35.33 -14.71
CA ILE A 945 -14.68 36.32 -15.27
C ILE A 945 -14.82 37.64 -14.53
N ILE A 946 -16.04 38.13 -14.30
CA ILE A 946 -16.25 39.41 -13.60
C ILE A 946 -15.76 39.30 -12.15
N PHE A 947 -16.10 38.20 -11.45
CA PHE A 947 -15.63 37.93 -10.08
C PHE A 947 -14.11 37.73 -10.04
N GLY A 948 -13.54 36.99 -10.99
CA GLY A 948 -12.08 36.75 -11.11
C GLY A 948 -11.31 38.04 -11.40
N VAL A 949 -11.82 38.90 -12.26
CA VAL A 949 -11.20 40.21 -12.55
C VAL A 949 -11.34 41.15 -11.33
N PHE A 950 -12.48 41.12 -10.63
CA PHE A 950 -12.69 41.93 -9.41
C PHE A 950 -11.80 41.44 -8.27
N VAL A 951 -11.75 40.14 -8.01
CA VAL A 951 -10.88 39.55 -7.00
C VAL A 951 -9.38 39.72 -7.38
N GLY A 952 -9.05 39.58 -8.64
CA GLY A 952 -7.71 39.88 -9.18
C GLY A 952 -7.31 41.33 -8.97
N TYR A 953 -8.23 42.28 -9.21
CA TYR A 953 -8.02 43.70 -8.95
C TYR A 953 -7.83 44.00 -7.46
N VAL A 954 -8.70 43.44 -6.59
CA VAL A 954 -8.62 43.64 -5.13
C VAL A 954 -7.33 42.99 -4.56
N VAL A 955 -6.94 41.81 -5.03
CA VAL A 955 -5.70 41.14 -4.62
C VAL A 955 -4.46 41.93 -5.07
N PHE A 956 -4.54 42.55 -6.24
CA PHE A 956 -3.44 43.37 -6.76
C PHE A 956 -3.29 44.70 -6.00
N GLU A 957 -4.42 45.34 -5.62
CA GLU A 957 -4.41 46.56 -4.82
C GLU A 957 -4.03 46.29 -3.34
N CYS A 958 -4.51 45.22 -2.77
CA CYS A 958 -4.29 44.88 -1.35
C CYS A 958 -3.03 44.06 -1.06
N GLY A 959 -2.33 43.54 -2.10
CA GLY A 959 -1.08 42.77 -1.95
C GLY A 959 -1.18 41.45 -1.17
N LYS A 960 -2.37 40.87 -1.01
CA LYS A 960 -2.60 39.59 -0.29
C LYS A 960 -3.64 38.71 -1.03
N PRO A 961 -3.41 37.41 -1.16
CA PRO A 961 -2.29 36.61 -0.61
C PRO A 961 -1.02 36.67 -1.48
N VAL A 962 0.10 36.74 -0.82
CA VAL A 962 1.44 37.01 -1.40
C VAL A 962 1.85 36.02 -2.48
N TRP A 963 1.37 34.78 -2.45
CA TRP A 963 1.69 33.74 -3.44
C TRP A 963 1.08 33.98 -4.83
N ILE A 964 -0.09 34.59 -4.93
CA ILE A 964 -0.71 34.96 -6.22
C ILE A 964 0.07 36.10 -6.87
N VAL A 965 0.52 37.07 -6.08
CA VAL A 965 1.31 38.21 -6.56
C VAL A 965 2.65 37.73 -7.07
N ALA A 966 3.31 36.77 -6.40
CA ALA A 966 4.58 36.20 -6.82
C ALA A 966 4.50 35.44 -8.17
N ILE A 967 3.39 34.75 -8.46
CA ILE A 967 3.18 34.06 -9.75
C ILE A 967 3.01 35.08 -10.89
N VAL A 968 2.31 36.18 -10.66
CA VAL A 968 2.06 37.21 -11.69
C VAL A 968 3.28 38.13 -11.90
N GLU A 969 4.00 38.46 -10.85
CA GLU A 969 5.22 39.31 -10.93
C GLU A 969 6.43 38.54 -11.42
N GLY A 970 6.55 37.24 -11.21
CA GLY A 970 7.62 36.38 -11.72
C GLY A 970 7.78 36.42 -13.24
N LYS A 971 6.70 36.62 -13.98
CA LYS A 971 6.73 36.84 -15.44
C LYS A 971 7.07 38.29 -15.85
N ARG A 972 6.92 39.27 -14.98
CA ARG A 972 7.22 40.70 -15.27
C ARG A 972 8.62 41.09 -14.87
N SER A 973 9.21 40.51 -13.82
CA SER A 973 10.58 40.86 -13.39
C SER A 973 11.63 40.41 -14.40
N GLN A 974 11.41 39.34 -15.15
CA GLN A 974 12.33 38.94 -16.23
C GLN A 974 12.32 39.90 -17.42
N LYS A 975 11.22 40.63 -17.71
CA LYS A 975 11.17 41.62 -18.79
C LYS A 975 11.71 43.00 -18.36
N ILE A 976 11.74 43.31 -17.08
CA ILE A 976 12.23 44.60 -16.57
C ILE A 976 13.73 44.58 -16.29
N GLN A 977 14.30 43.41 -15.89
CA GLN A 977 15.76 43.29 -15.74
C GLN A 977 16.52 43.32 -17.06
N THR A 978 15.93 42.83 -18.17
CA THR A 978 16.54 42.92 -19.49
C THR A 978 16.52 44.34 -20.08
N SER A 979 15.64 45.22 -19.60
CA SER A 979 15.60 46.64 -20.06
C SER A 979 16.39 47.61 -19.20
N LYS A 980 16.77 47.22 -17.97
CA LYS A 980 17.63 48.06 -17.07
C LYS A 980 19.13 47.77 -17.20
N SER A 981 19.51 46.63 -17.75
CA SER A 981 20.94 46.29 -17.96
C SER A 981 21.57 46.98 -19.18
N SER A 982 20.79 47.61 -20.06
CA SER A 982 21.31 48.31 -21.23
C SER A 982 21.44 49.84 -21.11
N ARG A 983 21.19 50.42 -19.91
CA ARG A 983 21.29 51.87 -19.69
C ARG A 983 22.28 52.29 -18.60
N GLY A 984 23.14 51.42 -18.07
CA GLY A 984 24.04 51.67 -16.92
C GLY A 984 25.54 51.85 -17.25
N TYR A 985 25.96 51.92 -18.54
CA TYR A 985 27.39 52.15 -18.87
C TYR A 985 27.56 53.28 -19.88
N ARG A 986 27.36 54.51 -19.45
CA ARG A 986 27.93 55.73 -20.06
C ARG A 986 27.79 56.90 -19.12
N LYS A 987 28.71 57.05 -18.18
CA LYS A 987 29.26 58.37 -17.68
C LYS A 987 30.12 58.14 -16.45
N ARG A 988 31.41 58.05 -16.66
CA ARG A 988 32.45 58.74 -15.87
C ARG A 988 33.80 58.43 -16.49
N ASN A 989 34.25 59.39 -17.35
CA ASN A 989 35.63 59.82 -17.48
C ASN A 989 35.56 61.27 -17.68
N LYS A 990 35.75 61.97 -16.64
CA LYS A 990 36.59 63.20 -16.50
C LYS A 990 36.83 63.44 -15.01
#